data_34c9cd249de2d1e6b03a39909e0b08a3
#
_entry.id   34c9cd249de2d1e6b03a39909e0b08a3
#
_cell.length_a   1.000
_cell.length_b   1.000
_cell.length_c   1.000
_cell.angle_alpha   90.00
_cell.angle_beta   90.00
_cell.angle_gamma   90.00
#
_symmetry.space_group_name_H-M   'P 1'
#
loop_
_entity.id
_entity.type
_entity.pdbx_description
1 polymer ?
#
loop_
_entity_poly.entity_id
_entity_poly.type
_entity_poly.pdbx_seq_one_letter_code
_entity_poly.pdbx_strand_id
1 'polypeptide(L)'
;MQLKTSAFTFNLGDTSFRRKTLIDDYKEILPFLRENNLEFDTWNNEAQAALYKKILLGSDLFERNKKEDFSKRGRTLTNSLVKLGLTDSKRRLSKVSVNWLTGSSKGADKIEIFLGLDQNNLIFLRQLLKLRVYENDSTHFVYPFRIGLTLSMMYENIPQTDFLNLIHLIRPNFSQKKIITIITDYKRVNKGTLSFSEFLNIHFPENTNGLSATELFSHQVLNKDIFSKLFFNGKSSKYQDNYYNFVVTLLRFKQSKDIRSLQELLKLSNTNSIKQAFNSGTNIFTSKPTVSEFLEANKDNIFLNSNNSLIYSQFISSKKNNLIKEYRDMTKRTFNLTGIFDFSNGLVNLISSDICNIIFSNISLVGTDSLDYEKNLNSPFYQEYTMTKILDLKEDLILTKLQKLLNTSDISNVVDIVNRRKEKLFRKFIYTNFPKEKILQILPLFSERNDSKIKKMVSELATVPTIFEYIIGIAWFYLSSEKFYITKSLNLTLDGNMLPLTHAAGGDGDIIIDYSTLTLMLEVTLMNKHAQKRGEWEPVLRHATNLTVDKKPNEVITLFIADELDDNTINIWRAVSSVPLKSSNKNEYAQNVKVFPLNIKDLIYMLQNEQNEQLLLKNIKSSYDEYFRNFDLSWRDNIMLDSKIR
;
A
#
# COMPACT_ATOMS: atom_id res chain seq x y z
N MET A 1 14.22 0.26 -14.39
CA MET A 1 14.76 1.40 -13.58
C MET A 1 16.27 1.22 -13.39
N GLN A 2 17.08 2.20 -13.79
CA GLN A 2 18.55 2.13 -13.69
C GLN A 2 19.05 2.71 -12.36
N LEU A 3 19.98 2.02 -11.71
CA LEU A 3 20.69 2.55 -10.54
C LEU A 3 21.66 3.66 -10.98
N LYS A 4 21.74 4.74 -10.24
CA LYS A 4 22.77 5.77 -10.43
C LYS A 4 24.12 5.24 -9.92
N THR A 5 25.22 5.70 -10.52
CA THR A 5 26.59 5.26 -10.20
C THR A 5 26.93 5.24 -8.70
N SER A 6 26.36 6.16 -7.92
CA SER A 6 26.59 6.25 -6.47
C SER A 6 25.44 5.69 -5.62
N ALA A 7 24.42 5.06 -6.24
CA ALA A 7 23.28 4.53 -5.50
C ALA A 7 23.57 3.13 -4.97
N PHE A 8 23.37 2.91 -3.66
CA PHE A 8 23.51 1.60 -3.05
C PHE A 8 22.30 0.70 -3.31
N THR A 9 21.13 1.28 -3.58
CA THR A 9 19.87 0.55 -3.76
C THR A 9 18.87 1.36 -4.56
N PHE A 10 17.80 0.73 -4.96
CA PHE A 10 16.69 1.32 -5.69
C PHE A 10 15.68 2.01 -4.75
N ASN A 11 14.78 2.80 -5.35
CA ASN A 11 13.72 3.52 -4.66
C ASN A 11 12.44 3.47 -5.51
N LEU A 12 11.32 3.01 -4.96
CA LEU A 12 10.03 2.91 -5.65
C LEU A 12 9.17 4.19 -5.57
N GLY A 13 9.63 5.22 -4.89
CA GLY A 13 8.94 6.50 -4.78
C GLY A 13 9.74 7.49 -3.96
N ASP A 14 9.35 8.75 -3.96
CA ASP A 14 10.01 9.78 -3.16
C ASP A 14 9.46 9.76 -1.73
N THR A 15 10.36 9.70 -0.76
CA THR A 15 10.02 9.64 0.67
C THR A 15 9.46 10.95 1.21
N SER A 16 9.58 12.05 0.47
CA SER A 16 8.91 13.30 0.82
C SER A 16 7.41 13.27 0.49
N PHE A 17 6.97 12.35 -0.36
CA PHE A 17 5.58 12.09 -0.66
C PHE A 17 5.06 10.98 0.28
N ARG A 18 4.69 11.39 1.49
CA ARG A 18 4.32 10.46 2.58
C ARG A 18 2.85 10.05 2.61
N ARG A 19 2.11 10.27 1.53
CA ARG A 19 0.72 9.82 1.46
C ARG A 19 0.65 8.30 1.51
N LYS A 20 -0.38 7.79 2.17
CA LYS A 20 -0.54 6.35 2.42
C LYS A 20 -1.59 5.72 1.48
N THR A 21 -2.49 6.52 0.95
CA THR A 21 -3.60 6.15 0.06
C THR A 21 -3.16 6.10 -1.41
N LEU A 22 -2.16 5.26 -1.73
CA LEU A 22 -1.45 5.30 -3.01
C LEU A 22 -2.35 5.07 -4.23
N ILE A 23 -3.35 4.18 -4.16
CA ILE A 23 -4.22 3.87 -5.30
C ILE A 23 -5.09 5.08 -5.64
N ASP A 24 -5.77 5.65 -4.64
CA ASP A 24 -6.63 6.82 -4.81
C ASP A 24 -5.82 8.02 -5.30
N ASP A 25 -4.66 8.27 -4.68
CA ASP A 25 -3.75 9.34 -5.08
C ASP A 25 -3.31 9.20 -6.56
N TYR A 26 -2.98 7.99 -7.00
CA TYR A 26 -2.57 7.76 -8.39
C TYR A 26 -3.73 7.93 -9.37
N LYS A 27 -4.93 7.43 -9.04
CA LYS A 27 -6.13 7.63 -9.85
C LYS A 27 -6.49 9.11 -10.00
N GLU A 28 -6.26 9.90 -8.96
CA GLU A 28 -6.52 11.34 -8.98
C GLU A 28 -5.45 12.13 -9.73
N ILE A 29 -4.17 11.75 -9.63
CA ILE A 29 -3.06 12.46 -10.29
C ILE A 29 -2.98 12.17 -11.80
N LEU A 30 -3.27 10.95 -12.24
CA LEU A 30 -3.13 10.56 -13.66
C LEU A 30 -3.97 11.39 -14.63
N PRO A 31 -5.24 11.77 -14.37
CA PRO A 31 -6.00 12.67 -15.21
C PRO A 31 -5.33 14.05 -15.39
N PHE A 32 -4.82 14.65 -14.29
CA PHE A 32 -4.09 15.92 -14.35
C PHE A 32 -2.81 15.82 -15.19
N LEU A 33 -2.11 14.67 -15.12
CA LEU A 33 -0.95 14.42 -15.98
C LEU A 33 -1.35 14.35 -17.46
N ARG A 34 -2.46 13.70 -17.78
CA ARG A 34 -2.97 13.63 -19.17
C ARG A 34 -3.25 15.03 -19.72
N GLU A 35 -3.91 15.88 -18.94
CA GLU A 35 -4.18 17.27 -19.34
C GLU A 35 -2.90 18.09 -19.45
N ASN A 36 -1.97 17.93 -18.51
CA ASN A 36 -0.69 18.65 -18.54
C ASN A 36 0.17 18.28 -19.77
N ASN A 37 0.08 17.02 -20.24
CA ASN A 37 0.79 16.55 -21.42
C ASN A 37 0.20 17.11 -22.76
N LEU A 38 -1.01 17.65 -22.73
CA LEU A 38 -1.58 18.36 -23.88
C LEU A 38 -1.00 19.79 -24.01
N GLU A 39 -0.48 20.36 -22.92
CA GLU A 39 0.06 21.71 -22.87
C GLU A 39 1.60 21.74 -22.98
N PHE A 40 2.26 20.67 -22.56
CA PHE A 40 3.72 20.59 -22.46
C PHE A 40 4.28 19.34 -23.15
N ASP A 41 5.05 19.48 -24.19
CA ASP A 41 5.73 18.37 -24.89
C ASP A 41 6.90 17.78 -24.08
N THR A 42 7.46 18.56 -23.15
CA THR A 42 8.64 18.19 -22.37
C THR A 42 8.39 18.30 -20.87
N TRP A 43 8.94 17.36 -20.11
CA TRP A 43 8.85 17.34 -18.64
C TRP A 43 9.93 18.22 -18.00
N ASN A 44 9.88 19.52 -18.23
CA ASN A 44 10.77 20.53 -17.67
C ASN A 44 10.22 21.13 -16.35
N ASN A 45 10.94 22.10 -15.76
CA ASN A 45 10.53 22.73 -14.50
C ASN A 45 9.17 23.46 -14.61
N GLU A 46 8.86 24.01 -15.76
CA GLU A 46 7.58 24.70 -16.02
C GLU A 46 6.40 23.69 -16.03
N ALA A 47 6.52 22.60 -16.80
CA ALA A 47 5.52 21.54 -16.82
C ALA A 47 5.31 20.91 -15.43
N GLN A 48 6.39 20.72 -14.65
CA GLN A 48 6.34 20.20 -13.30
C GLN A 48 5.57 21.14 -12.36
N ALA A 49 5.85 22.44 -12.43
CA ALA A 49 5.18 23.45 -11.61
C ALA A 49 3.70 23.62 -12.02
N ALA A 50 3.41 23.60 -13.32
CA ALA A 50 2.06 23.69 -13.85
C ALA A 50 1.19 22.52 -13.38
N LEU A 51 1.70 21.28 -13.47
CA LEU A 51 1.02 20.10 -12.95
C LEU A 51 0.66 20.25 -11.46
N TYR A 52 1.63 20.60 -10.62
CA TYR A 52 1.39 20.72 -9.19
C TYR A 52 0.36 21.81 -8.87
N LYS A 53 0.39 22.94 -9.62
CA LYS A 53 -0.60 24.01 -9.49
C LYS A 53 -2.01 23.53 -9.87
N LYS A 54 -2.15 22.72 -10.95
CA LYS A 54 -3.44 22.15 -11.35
C LYS A 54 -4.00 21.24 -10.26
N ILE A 55 -3.17 20.37 -9.69
CA ILE A 55 -3.57 19.48 -8.60
C ILE A 55 -4.01 20.28 -7.36
N LEU A 56 -3.28 21.33 -6.97
CA LEU A 56 -3.65 22.20 -5.85
C LEU A 56 -4.97 22.95 -6.04
N LEU A 57 -5.37 23.21 -7.28
CA LEU A 57 -6.59 23.95 -7.62
C LEU A 57 -7.79 23.01 -7.84
N GLY A 58 -7.55 21.82 -8.35
CA GLY A 58 -8.56 20.88 -8.80
C GLY A 58 -8.75 19.66 -7.93
N SER A 59 -8.01 19.54 -6.81
CA SER A 59 -8.11 18.40 -5.90
C SER A 59 -7.88 18.79 -4.44
N ASP A 60 -8.32 17.94 -3.53
CA ASP A 60 -8.08 18.06 -2.09
C ASP A 60 -6.84 17.26 -1.62
N LEU A 61 -6.00 16.82 -2.54
CA LEU A 61 -4.81 16.02 -2.21
C LEU A 61 -3.81 16.77 -1.33
N PHE A 62 -3.71 18.10 -1.46
CA PHE A 62 -2.74 18.91 -0.73
C PHE A 62 -3.30 20.25 -0.28
N GLU A 63 -2.92 20.66 0.93
CA GLU A 63 -3.12 22.03 1.40
C GLU A 63 -2.07 22.96 0.79
N ARG A 64 -2.47 24.19 0.46
CA ARG A 64 -1.56 25.23 -0.07
C ARG A 64 -0.55 25.67 0.97
N ASN A 65 0.74 25.50 0.67
CA ASN A 65 1.82 26.09 1.45
C ASN A 65 2.55 27.15 0.62
N LYS A 66 2.60 28.40 1.10
CA LYS A 66 3.18 29.56 0.39
C LYS A 66 4.68 29.47 0.10
N LYS A 67 5.41 28.55 0.74
CA LYS A 67 6.88 28.42 0.64
C LYS A 67 7.34 27.18 -0.15
N GLU A 68 6.46 26.53 -0.94
CA GLU A 68 6.81 25.31 -1.66
C GLU A 68 7.41 25.58 -3.04
N ASP A 69 8.42 24.80 -3.41
CA ASP A 69 8.93 24.70 -4.77
C ASP A 69 8.00 23.78 -5.59
N PHE A 70 7.15 24.37 -6.39
CA PHE A 70 6.13 23.67 -7.18
C PHE A 70 6.73 22.70 -8.20
N SER A 71 7.85 23.07 -8.84
CA SER A 71 8.55 22.19 -9.78
C SER A 71 9.06 20.94 -9.07
N LYS A 72 9.74 21.12 -7.93
CA LYS A 72 10.22 20.02 -7.12
C LYS A 72 9.06 19.12 -6.66
N ARG A 73 7.93 19.70 -6.23
CA ARG A 73 6.74 18.95 -5.79
C ARG A 73 6.13 18.14 -6.93
N GLY A 74 5.89 18.73 -8.10
CA GLY A 74 5.36 18.01 -9.27
C GLY A 74 6.24 16.83 -9.70
N ARG A 75 7.56 17.03 -9.71
CA ARG A 75 8.54 15.96 -10.00
C ARG A 75 8.50 14.84 -8.97
N THR A 76 8.45 15.19 -7.68
CA THR A 76 8.47 14.24 -6.57
C THR A 76 7.21 13.37 -6.54
N LEU A 77 6.06 14.02 -6.69
CA LEU A 77 4.74 13.41 -6.70
C LEU A 77 4.59 12.32 -7.77
N THR A 78 5.14 12.57 -8.94
CA THR A 78 4.98 11.69 -10.10
C THR A 78 6.10 10.64 -10.26
N ASN A 79 7.09 10.64 -9.38
CA ASN A 79 8.25 9.77 -9.51
C ASN A 79 7.89 8.27 -9.36
N SER A 80 6.99 7.93 -8.44
CA SER A 80 6.51 6.54 -8.25
C SER A 80 5.75 6.03 -9.48
N LEU A 81 4.98 6.87 -10.16
CA LEU A 81 4.24 6.49 -11.36
C LEU A 81 5.16 6.00 -12.47
N VAL A 82 6.31 6.67 -12.67
CA VAL A 82 7.33 6.23 -13.64
C VAL A 82 7.92 4.88 -13.25
N LYS A 83 8.26 4.72 -11.97
CA LYS A 83 8.92 3.49 -11.48
C LYS A 83 8.02 2.27 -11.53
N LEU A 84 6.71 2.48 -11.41
CA LEU A 84 5.70 1.44 -11.53
C LEU A 84 5.24 1.21 -12.98
N GLY A 85 5.78 1.96 -13.96
CA GLY A 85 5.38 1.84 -15.36
C GLY A 85 3.97 2.34 -15.65
N LEU A 86 3.40 3.15 -14.76
CA LEU A 86 2.12 3.83 -15.00
C LEU A 86 2.29 5.03 -15.94
N THR A 87 3.47 5.65 -15.93
CA THR A 87 3.86 6.68 -16.90
C THR A 87 5.29 6.44 -17.37
N ASP A 88 5.66 6.98 -18.53
CA ASP A 88 7.05 7.02 -19.00
C ASP A 88 7.86 8.13 -18.28
N SER A 89 9.14 8.25 -18.63
CA SER A 89 10.03 9.29 -18.08
C SER A 89 9.56 10.72 -18.39
N LYS A 90 8.83 10.92 -19.49
CA LYS A 90 8.21 12.19 -19.88
C LYS A 90 6.83 12.40 -19.21
N ARG A 91 6.41 11.50 -18.32
CA ARG A 91 5.11 11.51 -17.61
C ARG A 91 3.89 11.29 -18.52
N ARG A 92 4.07 10.74 -19.72
CA ARG A 92 2.95 10.32 -20.56
C ARG A 92 2.38 9.00 -20.05
N LEU A 93 1.04 8.88 -20.06
CA LEU A 93 0.35 7.70 -19.52
C LEU A 93 0.68 6.45 -20.35
N SER A 94 0.98 5.36 -19.64
CA SER A 94 1.15 4.03 -20.24
C SER A 94 -0.19 3.41 -20.64
N LYS A 95 -0.16 2.34 -21.45
CA LYS A 95 -1.37 1.58 -21.79
C LYS A 95 -2.05 1.02 -20.53
N VAL A 96 -1.27 0.64 -19.52
CA VAL A 96 -1.77 0.18 -18.20
C VAL A 96 -2.61 1.28 -17.55
N SER A 97 -2.08 2.50 -17.45
CA SER A 97 -2.81 3.63 -16.82
C SER A 97 -4.05 4.04 -17.59
N VAL A 98 -3.98 4.07 -18.92
CA VAL A 98 -5.14 4.42 -19.76
C VAL A 98 -6.27 3.41 -19.53
N ASN A 99 -5.96 2.12 -19.60
CA ASN A 99 -6.95 1.08 -19.38
C ASN A 99 -7.51 1.10 -17.96
N TRP A 100 -6.65 1.35 -16.95
CA TRP A 100 -7.06 1.47 -15.56
C TRP A 100 -8.07 2.60 -15.33
N LEU A 101 -7.79 3.79 -15.85
CA LEU A 101 -8.67 4.96 -15.72
C LEU A 101 -10.01 4.81 -16.47
N THR A 102 -10.02 4.05 -17.56
CA THR A 102 -11.24 3.83 -18.37
C THR A 102 -12.01 2.58 -17.96
N GLY A 103 -11.59 1.85 -16.92
CA GLY A 103 -12.21 0.59 -16.49
C GLY A 103 -12.05 -0.55 -17.51
N SER A 104 -11.16 -0.39 -18.51
CA SER A 104 -10.94 -1.40 -19.56
C SER A 104 -9.71 -2.27 -19.35
N SER A 105 -9.18 -2.31 -18.13
CA SER A 105 -8.07 -3.19 -17.75
C SER A 105 -8.40 -4.66 -17.96
N LYS A 106 -7.40 -5.43 -18.38
CA LYS A 106 -7.56 -6.89 -18.57
C LYS A 106 -7.92 -7.58 -17.27
N GLY A 107 -9.01 -8.34 -17.27
CA GLY A 107 -9.41 -9.20 -16.18
C GLY A 107 -8.34 -10.27 -15.84
N ALA A 108 -8.60 -11.08 -14.83
CA ALA A 108 -7.75 -12.20 -14.45
C ALA A 108 -7.72 -13.27 -15.55
N ASP A 109 -6.53 -13.78 -15.87
CA ASP A 109 -6.40 -14.97 -16.71
C ASP A 109 -6.68 -16.26 -15.90
N LYS A 110 -6.63 -17.42 -16.57
CA LYS A 110 -6.96 -18.72 -15.96
C LYS A 110 -6.10 -19.09 -14.75
N ILE A 111 -4.85 -18.58 -14.67
CA ILE A 111 -3.95 -18.81 -13.51
C ILE A 111 -4.21 -17.77 -12.43
N GLU A 112 -4.38 -16.50 -12.83
CA GLU A 112 -4.60 -15.38 -11.90
C GLU A 112 -5.88 -15.53 -11.06
N ILE A 113 -6.92 -16.18 -11.62
CA ILE A 113 -8.17 -16.48 -10.89
C ILE A 113 -7.90 -17.22 -9.58
N PHE A 114 -6.89 -18.10 -9.52
CA PHE A 114 -6.55 -18.86 -8.32
C PHE A 114 -6.02 -17.98 -7.17
N LEU A 115 -5.52 -16.78 -7.47
CA LEU A 115 -5.05 -15.83 -6.44
C LEU A 115 -6.21 -15.09 -5.75
N GLY A 116 -7.40 -15.04 -6.35
CA GLY A 116 -8.58 -14.37 -5.80
C GLY A 116 -8.39 -12.86 -5.60
N LEU A 117 -7.57 -12.22 -6.44
CA LEU A 117 -7.25 -10.80 -6.38
C LEU A 117 -8.26 -9.98 -7.17
N ASP A 118 -8.52 -8.75 -6.72
CA ASP A 118 -9.29 -7.80 -7.49
C ASP A 118 -8.46 -7.12 -8.60
N GLN A 119 -9.12 -6.29 -9.41
CA GLN A 119 -8.51 -5.64 -10.56
C GLN A 119 -7.35 -4.70 -10.16
N ASN A 120 -7.48 -3.93 -9.08
CA ASN A 120 -6.41 -3.04 -8.64
C ASN A 120 -5.19 -3.84 -8.17
N ASN A 121 -5.40 -4.86 -7.35
CA ASN A 121 -4.32 -5.75 -6.91
C ASN A 121 -3.59 -6.39 -8.11
N LEU A 122 -4.33 -6.87 -9.13
CA LEU A 122 -3.76 -7.48 -10.34
C LEU A 122 -2.89 -6.49 -11.13
N ILE A 123 -3.31 -5.25 -11.29
CA ILE A 123 -2.54 -4.21 -11.98
C ILE A 123 -1.18 -4.04 -11.31
N PHE A 124 -1.14 -3.85 -9.97
CA PHE A 124 0.11 -3.67 -9.24
C PHE A 124 0.95 -4.94 -9.20
N LEU A 125 0.35 -6.11 -9.06
CA LEU A 125 1.06 -7.40 -9.16
C LEU A 125 1.77 -7.55 -10.50
N ARG A 126 1.06 -7.35 -11.60
CA ARG A 126 1.60 -7.44 -12.96
C ARG A 126 2.73 -6.44 -13.19
N GLN A 127 2.59 -5.19 -12.72
CA GLN A 127 3.63 -4.18 -12.86
C GLN A 127 4.87 -4.51 -12.02
N LEU A 128 4.70 -4.99 -10.79
CA LEU A 128 5.83 -5.36 -9.93
C LEU A 128 6.55 -6.62 -10.41
N LEU A 129 5.84 -7.57 -11.00
CA LEU A 129 6.46 -8.74 -11.64
C LEU A 129 7.31 -8.36 -12.86
N LYS A 130 7.00 -7.25 -13.55
CA LYS A 130 7.77 -6.69 -14.67
C LYS A 130 8.91 -5.79 -14.24
N LEU A 131 8.88 -5.26 -13.03
CA LEU A 131 9.82 -4.24 -12.55
C LEU A 131 11.25 -4.79 -12.52
N ARG A 132 12.13 -4.19 -13.32
CA ARG A 132 13.56 -4.47 -13.38
C ARG A 132 14.36 -3.35 -12.75
N VAL A 133 15.38 -3.70 -11.98
CA VAL A 133 16.39 -2.77 -11.48
C VAL A 133 17.71 -3.10 -12.16
N TYR A 134 18.19 -2.18 -12.99
CA TYR A 134 19.39 -2.33 -13.80
C TYR A 134 20.62 -1.79 -13.08
N GLU A 135 21.77 -2.43 -13.32
CA GLU A 135 23.09 -1.89 -12.97
C GLU A 135 23.43 -0.67 -13.86
N ASN A 136 24.55 0.00 -13.57
CA ASN A 136 25.02 1.14 -14.36
C ASN A 136 25.33 0.80 -15.82
N ASP A 137 25.75 -0.44 -16.11
CA ASP A 137 26.00 -0.92 -17.46
C ASP A 137 24.73 -1.05 -18.31
N SER A 138 23.54 -0.91 -17.68
CA SER A 138 22.23 -0.96 -18.32
C SER A 138 21.88 -2.30 -18.98
N THR A 139 22.60 -3.36 -18.64
CA THR A 139 22.41 -4.71 -19.20
C THR A 139 21.99 -5.73 -18.17
N HIS A 140 22.65 -5.77 -17.01
CA HIS A 140 22.31 -6.67 -15.92
C HIS A 140 21.19 -6.08 -15.05
N PHE A 141 20.20 -6.91 -14.70
CA PHE A 141 19.11 -6.48 -13.83
C PHE A 141 18.65 -7.58 -12.87
N VAL A 142 17.99 -7.14 -11.80
CA VAL A 142 17.24 -8.00 -10.88
C VAL A 142 15.76 -7.62 -10.87
N TYR A 143 14.93 -8.57 -10.44
CA TYR A 143 13.51 -8.39 -10.16
C TYR A 143 13.25 -8.34 -8.64
N PRO A 144 13.22 -7.17 -7.99
CA PRO A 144 13.10 -7.08 -6.52
C PRO A 144 11.84 -7.75 -5.96
N PHE A 145 10.71 -7.61 -6.65
CA PHE A 145 9.45 -8.21 -6.23
C PHE A 145 9.50 -9.75 -6.30
N ARG A 146 10.08 -10.31 -7.36
CA ARG A 146 10.24 -11.77 -7.52
C ARG A 146 11.17 -12.36 -6.45
N ILE A 147 12.19 -11.60 -6.03
CA ILE A 147 13.08 -11.98 -4.91
C ILE A 147 12.28 -12.06 -3.61
N GLY A 148 11.41 -11.06 -3.35
CA GLY A 148 10.52 -11.08 -2.19
C GLY A 148 9.57 -12.27 -2.20
N LEU A 149 8.97 -12.60 -3.36
CA LEU A 149 8.14 -13.80 -3.52
C LEU A 149 8.93 -15.08 -3.19
N THR A 150 10.11 -15.24 -3.77
CA THR A 150 10.94 -16.44 -3.55
C THR A 150 11.35 -16.60 -2.08
N LEU A 151 11.70 -15.50 -1.41
CA LEU A 151 12.03 -15.52 0.02
C LEU A 151 10.82 -15.96 0.86
N SER A 152 9.64 -15.40 0.62
CA SER A 152 8.41 -15.72 1.37
C SER A 152 7.76 -17.04 0.98
N MET A 153 8.12 -17.64 -0.17
CA MET A 153 7.76 -19.02 -0.48
C MET A 153 8.58 -20.04 0.31
N MET A 154 9.82 -19.68 0.69
CA MET A 154 10.71 -20.59 1.43
C MET A 154 10.57 -20.47 2.94
N TYR A 155 10.11 -19.32 3.45
CA TYR A 155 10.02 -19.03 4.87
C TYR A 155 8.72 -18.32 5.22
N GLU A 156 8.15 -18.70 6.37
CA GLU A 156 7.03 -18.01 7.01
C GLU A 156 7.53 -17.10 8.13
N ASN A 157 6.72 -16.10 8.48
CA ASN A 157 6.95 -15.19 9.61
C ASN A 157 8.32 -14.49 9.56
N ILE A 158 8.71 -14.03 8.37
CA ILE A 158 9.97 -13.31 8.18
C ILE A 158 9.85 -11.93 8.83
N PRO A 159 10.79 -11.51 9.72
CA PRO A 159 10.80 -10.13 10.21
C PRO A 159 10.81 -9.12 9.05
N GLN A 160 9.92 -8.12 9.09
CA GLN A 160 9.80 -7.12 8.01
C GLN A 160 11.13 -6.41 7.71
N THR A 161 11.93 -6.19 8.76
CA THR A 161 13.26 -5.58 8.62
C THR A 161 14.19 -6.43 7.78
N ASP A 162 14.19 -7.73 8.02
CA ASP A 162 15.06 -8.68 7.32
C ASP A 162 14.64 -8.84 5.87
N PHE A 163 13.34 -9.06 5.65
CA PHE A 163 12.73 -9.15 4.33
C PHE A 163 13.07 -7.93 3.45
N LEU A 164 12.79 -6.72 3.96
CA LEU A 164 13.04 -5.50 3.20
C LEU A 164 14.53 -5.20 3.02
N ASN A 165 15.36 -5.49 4.02
CA ASN A 165 16.81 -5.33 3.89
C ASN A 165 17.38 -6.26 2.81
N LEU A 166 16.99 -7.53 2.79
CA LEU A 166 17.46 -8.48 1.77
C LEU A 166 17.12 -8.02 0.35
N ILE A 167 15.86 -7.60 0.13
CA ILE A 167 15.44 -7.08 -1.18
C ILE A 167 16.26 -5.88 -1.63
N HIS A 168 16.63 -4.99 -0.70
CA HIS A 168 17.41 -3.79 -1.00
C HIS A 168 18.92 -4.03 -1.12
N LEU A 169 19.44 -5.13 -0.56
CA LEU A 169 20.86 -5.47 -0.59
C LEU A 169 21.27 -6.32 -1.80
N ILE A 170 20.33 -7.07 -2.38
CA ILE A 170 20.58 -7.86 -3.58
C ILE A 170 20.79 -6.93 -4.77
N ARG A 171 21.93 -7.09 -5.45
CA ARG A 171 22.40 -6.21 -6.52
C ARG A 171 22.15 -6.81 -7.91
N PRO A 172 21.97 -5.96 -8.94
CA PRO A 172 21.77 -6.41 -10.32
C PRO A 172 22.90 -7.29 -10.90
N ASN A 173 24.11 -7.15 -10.40
CA ASN A 173 25.27 -7.96 -10.83
C ASN A 173 25.36 -9.32 -10.11
N PHE A 174 24.40 -9.69 -9.25
CA PHE A 174 24.37 -11.00 -8.63
C PHE A 174 23.77 -12.03 -9.61
N SER A 175 24.41 -13.21 -9.69
CA SER A 175 23.85 -14.32 -10.45
C SER A 175 22.61 -14.92 -9.74
N GLN A 176 21.75 -15.58 -10.51
CA GLN A 176 20.60 -16.35 -9.99
C GLN A 176 21.07 -17.32 -8.88
N LYS A 177 22.16 -18.06 -9.12
CA LYS A 177 22.72 -19.01 -8.15
C LYS A 177 23.11 -18.32 -6.85
N LYS A 178 23.79 -17.17 -6.92
CA LYS A 178 24.18 -16.40 -5.72
C LYS A 178 22.97 -15.95 -4.92
N ILE A 179 21.91 -15.45 -5.58
CA ILE A 179 20.69 -15.01 -4.91
C ILE A 179 20.00 -16.20 -4.22
N ILE A 180 19.87 -17.33 -4.90
CA ILE A 180 19.28 -18.54 -4.31
C ILE A 180 20.12 -19.03 -3.12
N THR A 181 21.46 -19.00 -3.22
CA THR A 181 22.34 -19.35 -2.09
C THR A 181 22.07 -18.45 -0.87
N ILE A 182 21.97 -17.12 -1.07
CA ILE A 182 21.66 -16.15 -0.01
C ILE A 182 20.31 -16.48 0.62
N ILE A 183 19.28 -16.68 -0.21
CA ILE A 183 17.94 -16.99 0.28
C ILE A 183 17.95 -18.32 1.05
N THR A 184 18.61 -19.35 0.54
CA THR A 184 18.67 -20.66 1.20
C THR A 184 19.42 -20.61 2.54
N ASP A 185 20.53 -19.85 2.62
CA ASP A 185 21.30 -19.71 3.87
C ASP A 185 20.57 -18.88 4.93
N TYR A 186 19.58 -18.05 4.54
CA TYR A 186 18.70 -17.35 5.48
C TYR A 186 17.97 -18.32 6.44
N LYS A 187 17.90 -19.62 6.10
CA LYS A 187 17.43 -20.68 7.02
C LYS A 187 18.15 -20.66 8.36
N ARG A 188 19.42 -20.29 8.41
CA ARG A 188 20.20 -20.21 9.66
C ARG A 188 19.71 -19.07 10.56
N VAL A 189 19.35 -17.93 9.94
CA VAL A 189 18.75 -16.79 10.64
C VAL A 189 17.33 -17.15 11.12
N ASN A 190 16.52 -17.71 10.25
CA ASN A 190 15.15 -18.12 10.57
C ASN A 190 15.07 -19.16 11.70
N LYS A 191 16.08 -20.02 11.85
CA LYS A 191 16.24 -20.98 12.93
C LYS A 191 16.92 -20.43 14.18
N GLY A 192 17.37 -19.17 14.18
CA GLY A 192 18.09 -18.55 15.29
C GLY A 192 19.52 -19.08 15.52
N THR A 193 20.08 -19.82 14.55
CA THR A 193 21.47 -20.34 14.63
C THR A 193 22.53 -19.35 14.14
N LEU A 194 22.11 -18.27 13.50
CA LEU A 194 22.93 -17.16 13.04
C LEU A 194 22.18 -15.86 13.25
N SER A 195 22.82 -14.83 13.76
CA SER A 195 22.20 -13.50 13.82
C SER A 195 22.07 -12.92 12.41
N PHE A 196 21.05 -12.05 12.19
CA PHE A 196 20.90 -11.39 10.89
C PHE A 196 22.09 -10.49 10.54
N SER A 197 22.75 -9.89 11.53
CA SER A 197 23.95 -9.07 11.33
C SER A 197 25.12 -9.90 10.82
N GLU A 198 25.38 -11.08 11.41
CA GLU A 198 26.43 -12.00 10.95
C GLU A 198 26.12 -12.52 9.55
N PHE A 199 24.87 -12.87 9.29
CA PHE A 199 24.41 -13.27 7.95
C PHE A 199 24.71 -12.18 6.91
N LEU A 200 24.42 -10.90 7.22
CA LEU A 200 24.73 -9.80 6.31
C LEU A 200 26.22 -9.65 6.08
N ASN A 201 27.05 -9.83 7.08
CA ASN A 201 28.52 -9.77 6.93
C ASN A 201 29.07 -10.89 6.03
N ILE A 202 28.47 -12.08 6.08
CA ILE A 202 28.85 -13.22 5.24
C ILE A 202 28.50 -12.98 3.76
N HIS A 203 27.26 -12.57 3.50
CA HIS A 203 26.72 -12.52 2.13
C HIS A 203 26.88 -11.16 1.43
N PHE A 204 27.02 -10.09 2.19
CA PHE A 204 27.14 -8.71 1.71
C PHE A 204 28.34 -8.00 2.35
N PRO A 205 29.56 -8.59 2.30
CA PRO A 205 30.74 -7.96 2.85
C PRO A 205 30.91 -6.58 2.24
N GLU A 206 31.27 -5.62 3.05
CA GLU A 206 31.55 -4.27 2.58
C GLU A 206 32.85 -4.28 1.77
N ASN A 207 32.73 -4.13 0.45
CA ASN A 207 33.87 -3.72 -0.38
C ASN A 207 34.14 -2.25 -0.09
N THR A 208 34.80 -1.98 1.02
CA THR A 208 35.41 -0.69 1.23
C THR A 208 36.57 -0.58 0.23
N ASN A 209 36.79 0.61 -0.35
CA ASN A 209 38.05 0.96 -0.98
C ASN A 209 39.12 0.99 0.12
N GLY A 210 39.43 -0.18 0.67
CA GLY A 210 40.29 -0.36 1.82
C GLY A 210 41.67 0.23 1.59
N LEU A 211 42.17 0.15 0.33
CA LEU A 211 43.42 0.77 -0.05
C LEU A 211 43.43 2.29 0.13
N SER A 212 42.41 3.02 -0.37
CA SER A 212 42.33 4.48 -0.24
C SER A 212 42.06 4.93 1.18
N ALA A 213 41.27 4.16 1.96
CA ALA A 213 41.04 4.46 3.38
C ALA A 213 42.29 4.17 4.21
N THR A 214 43.00 3.06 3.94
CA THR A 214 44.27 2.71 4.58
C THR A 214 45.32 3.77 4.29
N GLU A 215 45.45 4.23 3.04
CA GLU A 215 46.33 5.32 2.64
C GLU A 215 45.98 6.64 3.39
N LEU A 216 44.70 7.03 3.44
CA LEU A 216 44.30 8.23 4.18
C LEU A 216 44.75 8.19 5.64
N PHE A 217 44.60 7.03 6.32
CA PHE A 217 44.93 6.89 7.74
C PHE A 217 46.37 6.48 8.02
N SER A 218 47.22 6.27 6.98
CA SER A 218 48.66 6.01 7.14
C SER A 218 49.44 7.29 7.41
N HIS A 219 48.92 8.45 7.07
CA HIS A 219 49.56 9.74 7.30
C HIS A 219 49.32 10.27 8.71
N GLN A 220 50.30 10.93 9.31
CA GLN A 220 50.18 11.52 10.63
C GLN A 220 49.11 12.63 10.70
N VAL A 221 48.87 13.30 9.57
CA VAL A 221 47.82 14.36 9.44
C VAL A 221 46.91 13.94 8.30
N LEU A 222 45.60 13.94 8.59
CA LEU A 222 44.59 13.60 7.56
C LEU A 222 44.59 14.63 6.43
N ASN A 223 44.81 14.18 5.20
CA ASN A 223 44.65 15.02 4.02
C ASN A 223 43.15 15.34 3.83
N LYS A 224 42.80 16.63 3.95
CA LYS A 224 41.39 17.09 3.91
C LYS A 224 40.75 16.85 2.53
N ASP A 225 41.51 16.94 1.43
CA ASP A 225 40.96 16.75 0.07
C ASP A 225 40.64 15.27 -0.18
N ILE A 226 41.55 14.35 0.22
CA ILE A 226 41.30 12.92 0.13
C ILE A 226 40.14 12.51 1.04
N PHE A 227 40.14 13.03 2.28
CA PHE A 227 39.04 12.81 3.22
C PHE A 227 37.70 13.25 2.63
N SER A 228 37.63 14.46 2.06
CA SER A 228 36.40 15.01 1.50
C SER A 228 35.85 14.19 0.34
N LYS A 229 36.70 13.57 -0.45
CA LYS A 229 36.30 12.65 -1.53
C LYS A 229 35.78 11.31 -0.98
N LEU A 230 36.44 10.73 0.01
CA LEU A 230 36.04 9.44 0.60
C LEU A 230 34.78 9.55 1.46
N PHE A 231 34.74 10.53 2.37
CA PHE A 231 33.61 10.74 3.29
C PHE A 231 32.49 11.60 2.69
N PHE A 232 32.31 11.53 1.37
CA PHE A 232 31.31 12.34 0.68
C PHE A 232 29.89 11.74 0.82
N ASN A 233 28.93 12.62 1.18
CA ASN A 233 27.51 12.31 1.14
C ASN A 233 26.75 13.46 0.47
N GLY A 234 26.30 13.28 -0.76
CA GLY A 234 25.64 14.32 -1.57
C GLY A 234 24.41 14.97 -0.90
N LYS A 235 23.63 14.21 -0.14
CA LYS A 235 22.48 14.75 0.63
C LYS A 235 22.91 15.64 1.81
N SER A 236 24.13 15.52 2.29
CA SER A 236 24.64 16.14 3.51
C SER A 236 25.99 16.84 3.28
N SER A 237 26.28 17.27 2.04
CA SER A 237 27.55 17.90 1.67
C SER A 237 27.91 19.11 2.55
N LYS A 238 26.92 19.88 3.02
CA LYS A 238 27.10 21.00 3.93
C LYS A 238 27.69 20.63 5.31
N TYR A 239 27.72 19.34 5.67
CA TYR A 239 28.25 18.85 6.96
C TYR A 239 29.64 18.21 6.82
N GLN A 240 30.28 18.32 5.68
CA GLN A 240 31.54 17.65 5.39
C GLN A 240 32.68 18.08 6.35
N ASP A 241 32.76 19.36 6.68
CA ASP A 241 33.69 19.85 7.68
C ASP A 241 33.42 19.30 9.09
N ASN A 242 32.15 19.07 9.44
CA ASN A 242 31.80 18.43 10.70
C ASN A 242 32.32 16.99 10.75
N TYR A 243 32.24 16.24 9.64
CA TYR A 243 32.78 14.87 9.55
C TYR A 243 34.30 14.87 9.72
N TYR A 244 34.98 15.77 9.05
CA TYR A 244 36.42 15.91 9.17
C TYR A 244 36.83 16.23 10.62
N ASN A 245 36.21 17.23 11.24
CA ASN A 245 36.50 17.63 12.61
C ASN A 245 36.23 16.50 13.62
N PHE A 246 35.14 15.73 13.43
CA PHE A 246 34.86 14.58 14.28
C PHE A 246 35.95 13.52 14.18
N VAL A 247 36.41 13.16 12.98
CA VAL A 247 37.44 12.13 12.80
C VAL A 247 38.79 12.61 13.32
N VAL A 248 39.17 13.87 13.07
CA VAL A 248 40.41 14.45 13.62
C VAL A 248 40.40 14.44 15.16
N THR A 249 39.27 14.85 15.77
CA THR A 249 39.13 14.84 17.25
C THR A 249 39.17 13.40 17.81
N LEU A 250 38.55 12.45 17.12
CA LEU A 250 38.61 11.05 17.49
C LEU A 250 40.05 10.50 17.46
N LEU A 251 40.80 10.78 16.40
CA LEU A 251 42.20 10.33 16.28
C LEU A 251 43.07 11.00 17.37
N ARG A 252 42.88 12.29 17.63
CA ARG A 252 43.56 12.99 18.72
C ARG A 252 43.27 12.35 20.07
N PHE A 253 42.01 12.05 20.38
CA PHE A 253 41.64 11.36 21.63
C PHE A 253 42.30 9.98 21.73
N LYS A 254 42.34 9.21 20.65
CA LYS A 254 42.98 7.87 20.63
C LYS A 254 44.46 7.95 20.99
N GLN A 255 45.14 9.02 20.61
CA GLN A 255 46.56 9.26 20.90
C GLN A 255 46.78 9.81 22.30
N SER A 256 46.06 10.89 22.67
CA SER A 256 46.30 11.65 23.91
C SER A 256 45.67 11.01 25.15
N LYS A 257 44.50 10.38 24.98
CA LYS A 257 43.66 9.84 26.07
C LYS A 257 43.43 10.82 27.22
N ASP A 258 43.37 12.11 26.89
CA ASP A 258 43.15 13.18 27.89
C ASP A 258 41.66 13.57 27.97
N ILE A 259 41.28 14.18 29.11
CA ILE A 259 39.89 14.53 29.41
C ILE A 259 39.34 15.63 28.49
N ARG A 260 40.17 16.55 28.01
CA ARG A 260 39.74 17.66 27.15
C ARG A 260 39.34 17.13 25.76
N SER A 261 40.23 16.28 25.19
CA SER A 261 39.91 15.63 23.90
C SER A 261 38.68 14.71 24.00
N LEU A 262 38.46 14.04 25.14
CA LEU A 262 37.23 13.27 25.40
C LEU A 262 35.99 14.16 25.39
N GLN A 263 36.01 15.28 26.12
CA GLN A 263 34.86 16.18 26.17
C GLN A 263 34.51 16.75 24.80
N GLU A 264 35.52 17.12 24.00
CA GLU A 264 35.31 17.61 22.63
C GLU A 264 34.75 16.50 21.72
N LEU A 265 35.27 15.28 21.82
CA LEU A 265 34.78 14.09 21.08
C LEU A 265 33.31 13.79 21.40
N LEU A 266 32.95 13.81 22.68
CA LEU A 266 31.56 13.56 23.11
C LEU A 266 30.63 14.68 22.63
N LYS A 267 31.05 15.93 22.66
CA LYS A 267 30.27 17.04 22.11
C LYS A 267 29.99 16.87 20.63
N LEU A 268 31.00 16.55 19.82
CA LEU A 268 30.86 16.34 18.37
C LEU A 268 30.01 15.10 18.06
N SER A 269 30.30 13.97 18.72
CA SER A 269 29.58 12.72 18.51
C SER A 269 28.08 12.77 18.82
N ASN A 270 27.66 13.71 19.68
CA ASN A 270 26.27 13.91 20.03
C ASN A 270 25.48 14.77 19.04
N THR A 271 26.13 15.38 18.04
CA THR A 271 25.44 16.14 17.00
C THR A 271 24.66 15.21 16.04
N ASN A 272 23.48 15.65 15.61
CA ASN A 272 22.64 14.83 14.72
C ASN A 272 23.34 14.50 13.39
N SER A 273 24.14 15.43 12.85
CA SER A 273 24.87 15.19 11.59
C SER A 273 25.90 14.05 11.73
N ILE A 274 26.60 13.97 12.85
CA ILE A 274 27.60 12.93 13.12
C ILE A 274 26.92 11.59 13.43
N LYS A 275 25.89 11.58 14.29
CA LYS A 275 25.11 10.36 14.56
C LYS A 275 24.55 9.75 13.25
N GLN A 276 23.96 10.58 12.39
CA GLN A 276 23.43 10.12 11.10
C GLN A 276 24.53 9.59 10.16
N ALA A 277 25.66 10.27 10.11
CA ALA A 277 26.74 9.88 9.19
C ALA A 277 27.49 8.62 9.64
N PHE A 278 27.67 8.42 10.94
CA PHE A 278 28.56 7.39 11.45
C PHE A 278 27.86 6.26 12.23
N ASN A 279 26.62 6.44 12.68
CA ASN A 279 25.88 5.41 13.43
C ASN A 279 24.36 5.43 13.18
N SER A 280 23.93 5.71 11.97
CA SER A 280 22.52 5.63 11.51
C SER A 280 21.52 6.37 12.43
N GLY A 281 21.97 7.47 13.08
CA GLY A 281 21.17 8.33 13.94
C GLY A 281 21.16 7.93 15.41
N THR A 282 21.87 6.87 15.81
CA THR A 282 22.01 6.47 17.22
C THR A 282 23.28 7.03 17.85
N ASN A 283 23.39 6.98 19.18
CA ASN A 283 24.58 7.42 19.87
C ASN A 283 25.79 6.58 19.46
N ILE A 284 26.93 7.25 19.20
CA ILE A 284 28.19 6.58 18.79
C ILE A 284 28.88 5.99 20.01
N PHE A 285 28.88 6.73 21.12
CA PHE A 285 29.54 6.33 22.36
C PHE A 285 28.58 6.31 23.54
N THR A 286 28.87 5.42 24.50
CA THR A 286 28.32 5.50 25.87
C THR A 286 29.12 6.55 26.63
N SER A 287 28.46 7.67 26.98
CA SER A 287 29.12 8.77 27.70
C SER A 287 29.42 8.39 29.14
N LYS A 288 30.65 8.71 29.61
CA LYS A 288 31.12 8.50 30.96
C LYS A 288 31.94 9.72 31.39
N PRO A 289 32.02 10.03 32.72
CA PRO A 289 32.67 11.25 33.20
C PRO A 289 34.19 11.18 33.15
N THR A 290 34.79 10.01 33.30
CA THR A 290 36.26 9.84 33.29
C THR A 290 36.71 9.08 32.05
N VAL A 291 37.97 9.28 31.64
CA VAL A 291 38.58 8.59 30.49
C VAL A 291 38.60 7.08 30.72
N SER A 292 38.93 6.60 31.91
CA SER A 292 39.00 5.17 32.24
C SER A 292 37.64 4.52 32.10
N GLU A 293 36.60 5.09 32.71
CA GLU A 293 35.22 4.59 32.62
C GLU A 293 34.68 4.65 31.16
N PHE A 294 35.05 5.69 30.42
CA PHE A 294 34.66 5.82 29.00
C PHE A 294 35.29 4.71 28.16
N LEU A 295 36.58 4.43 28.31
CA LEU A 295 37.29 3.39 27.58
C LEU A 295 36.73 2.00 27.93
N GLU A 296 36.45 1.73 29.21
CA GLU A 296 35.85 0.43 29.60
C GLU A 296 34.42 0.28 29.04
N ALA A 297 33.58 1.32 29.16
CA ALA A 297 32.20 1.29 28.65
C ALA A 297 32.11 1.18 27.12
N ASN A 298 33.18 1.49 26.40
CA ASN A 298 33.26 1.51 24.92
C ASN A 298 34.38 0.59 24.40
N LYS A 299 34.87 -0.37 25.16
CA LYS A 299 36.01 -1.23 24.79
C LYS A 299 35.83 -1.96 23.44
N ASP A 300 34.61 -2.36 23.11
CA ASP A 300 34.25 -3.05 21.89
C ASP A 300 33.81 -2.08 20.77
N ASN A 301 33.92 -0.78 20.98
CA ASN A 301 33.45 0.22 20.03
C ASN A 301 34.39 0.30 18.82
N ILE A 302 33.86 0.13 17.61
CA ILE A 302 34.60 0.11 16.36
C ILE A 302 35.44 1.37 16.13
N PHE A 303 35.00 2.53 16.62
CA PHE A 303 35.71 3.80 16.48
C PHE A 303 36.97 3.89 17.37
N LEU A 304 37.04 3.10 18.42
CA LEU A 304 38.18 3.02 19.33
C LEU A 304 39.17 1.90 18.94
N ASN A 305 38.85 1.10 17.94
CA ASN A 305 39.72 0.04 17.41
C ASN A 305 41.05 0.65 16.89
N SER A 306 42.15 -0.06 17.02
CA SER A 306 43.48 0.37 16.53
C SER A 306 43.51 0.60 15.02
N ASN A 307 42.72 -0.15 14.26
CA ASN A 307 42.61 0.02 12.80
C ASN A 307 41.67 1.18 12.48
N ASN A 308 42.19 2.35 12.16
CA ASN A 308 41.44 3.55 11.81
C ASN A 308 40.65 3.45 10.51
N SER A 309 40.98 2.53 9.59
CA SER A 309 40.25 2.31 8.35
C SER A 309 38.79 1.87 8.63
N LEU A 310 38.52 1.28 9.81
CA LEU A 310 37.19 0.89 10.26
C LEU A 310 36.23 2.09 10.42
N ILE A 311 36.77 3.29 10.64
CA ILE A 311 35.98 4.55 10.70
C ILE A 311 35.30 4.80 9.35
N TYR A 312 36.03 4.60 8.25
CA TYR A 312 35.47 4.72 6.90
C TYR A 312 34.45 3.62 6.61
N SER A 313 34.76 2.39 6.97
CA SER A 313 33.81 1.26 6.82
C SER A 313 32.51 1.54 7.54
N GLN A 314 32.56 2.07 8.75
CA GLN A 314 31.38 2.41 9.52
C GLN A 314 30.59 3.59 8.91
N PHE A 315 31.27 4.59 8.34
CA PHE A 315 30.61 5.68 7.60
C PHE A 315 29.82 5.14 6.40
N ILE A 316 30.44 4.25 5.61
CA ILE A 316 29.79 3.62 4.44
C ILE A 316 28.61 2.77 4.87
N SER A 317 28.77 1.95 5.92
CA SER A 317 27.70 1.12 6.48
C SER A 317 26.52 1.97 6.97
N SER A 318 26.81 3.03 7.73
CA SER A 318 25.79 3.96 8.21
C SER A 318 25.02 4.64 7.07
N LYS A 319 25.74 5.10 6.03
CA LYS A 319 25.14 5.70 4.83
C LYS A 319 24.20 4.73 4.11
N LYS A 320 24.63 3.47 3.93
CA LYS A 320 23.85 2.40 3.32
C LYS A 320 22.59 2.09 4.12
N ASN A 321 22.74 1.91 5.43
CA ASN A 321 21.62 1.61 6.32
C ASN A 321 20.56 2.73 6.35
N ASN A 322 21.00 4.00 6.35
CA ASN A 322 20.10 5.14 6.28
C ASN A 322 19.28 5.17 4.99
N LEU A 323 19.91 4.89 3.84
CA LEU A 323 19.20 4.84 2.56
C LEU A 323 18.20 3.69 2.51
N ILE A 324 18.59 2.50 2.97
CA ILE A 324 17.68 1.35 3.01
C ILE A 324 16.51 1.64 3.95
N LYS A 325 16.76 2.19 5.15
CA LYS A 325 15.71 2.59 6.11
C LYS A 325 14.72 3.59 5.49
N GLU A 326 15.22 4.54 4.70
CA GLU A 326 14.38 5.52 4.00
C GLU A 326 13.51 4.87 2.93
N TYR A 327 14.03 3.90 2.15
CA TYR A 327 13.34 3.35 0.99
C TYR A 327 12.45 2.14 1.30
N ARG A 328 12.70 1.44 2.41
CA ARG A 328 11.92 0.27 2.86
C ARG A 328 10.42 0.57 2.98
N ASP A 329 10.07 1.73 3.49
CA ASP A 329 8.68 2.12 3.69
C ASP A 329 7.90 2.17 2.36
N MET A 330 8.48 2.78 1.31
CA MET A 330 7.84 2.81 -0.01
C MET A 330 7.78 1.42 -0.64
N THR A 331 8.81 0.60 -0.46
CA THR A 331 8.80 -0.78 -0.97
C THR A 331 7.70 -1.60 -0.31
N LYS A 332 7.58 -1.53 1.02
CA LYS A 332 6.50 -2.18 1.78
C LYS A 332 5.13 -1.74 1.26
N ARG A 333 4.87 -0.44 1.19
CA ARG A 333 3.57 0.10 0.74
C ARG A 333 3.24 -0.36 -0.68
N THR A 334 4.22 -0.32 -1.58
CA THR A 334 4.01 -0.72 -2.96
C THR A 334 3.75 -2.23 -3.10
N PHE A 335 4.48 -3.07 -2.34
CA PHE A 335 4.26 -4.52 -2.33
C PHE A 335 2.88 -4.87 -1.74
N ASN A 336 2.43 -4.11 -0.74
CA ASN A 336 1.12 -4.31 -0.12
C ASN A 336 -0.05 -4.10 -1.11
N LEU A 337 0.11 -3.23 -2.14
CA LEU A 337 -0.91 -3.00 -3.17
C LEU A 337 -1.26 -4.26 -3.98
N THR A 338 -0.40 -5.26 -3.98
CA THR A 338 -0.61 -6.50 -4.73
C THR A 338 -1.60 -7.46 -4.08
N GLY A 339 -1.93 -7.28 -2.80
CA GLY A 339 -2.79 -8.19 -2.05
C GLY A 339 -2.19 -9.58 -1.80
N ILE A 340 -0.93 -9.83 -2.17
CA ILE A 340 -0.27 -11.15 -2.00
C ILE A 340 0.49 -11.25 -0.68
N PHE A 341 1.05 -10.13 -0.18
CA PHE A 341 1.84 -10.10 1.05
C PHE A 341 1.00 -9.66 2.25
N ASP A 342 1.10 -10.41 3.34
CA ASP A 342 0.68 -9.99 4.66
C ASP A 342 1.88 -9.38 5.41
N PHE A 343 1.74 -8.11 5.84
CA PHE A 343 2.74 -7.36 6.60
C PHE A 343 2.29 -7.09 8.05
N SER A 344 1.49 -7.96 8.62
CA SER A 344 0.97 -7.80 9.99
C SER A 344 2.03 -8.09 11.06
N ASN A 345 1.87 -7.48 12.23
CA ASN A 345 2.66 -7.74 13.45
C ASN A 345 4.19 -7.67 13.28
N GLY A 346 4.68 -6.88 12.31
CA GLY A 346 6.12 -6.78 12.03
C GLY A 346 6.71 -7.99 11.30
N LEU A 347 5.88 -8.89 10.80
CA LEU A 347 6.24 -10.09 10.05
C LEU A 347 5.79 -9.98 8.59
N VAL A 348 6.32 -10.85 7.73
CA VAL A 348 5.93 -10.98 6.32
C VAL A 348 5.59 -12.42 6.02
N ASN A 349 4.41 -12.62 5.42
CA ASN A 349 3.93 -13.90 4.94
C ASN A 349 3.31 -13.76 3.54
N LEU A 350 3.14 -14.85 2.82
CA LEU A 350 2.35 -14.91 1.61
C LEU A 350 0.91 -15.35 1.91
N ILE A 351 -0.04 -14.63 1.36
CA ILE A 351 -1.43 -15.07 1.30
C ILE A 351 -1.53 -16.22 0.29
N SER A 352 -2.25 -17.28 0.66
CA SER A 352 -2.37 -18.47 -0.19
C SER A 352 -0.99 -19.00 -0.66
N SER A 353 -0.08 -19.19 0.29
CA SER A 353 1.30 -19.63 0.03
C SER A 353 1.36 -20.94 -0.79
N ASP A 354 0.39 -21.85 -0.60
CA ASP A 354 0.24 -23.08 -1.36
C ASP A 354 0.03 -22.82 -2.87
N ILE A 355 -0.81 -21.87 -3.22
CA ILE A 355 -1.07 -21.45 -4.62
C ILE A 355 0.16 -20.70 -5.16
N CYS A 356 0.70 -19.76 -4.40
CA CYS A 356 1.90 -18.98 -4.78
C CYS A 356 3.10 -19.91 -5.06
N ASN A 357 3.31 -20.94 -4.27
CA ASN A 357 4.38 -21.93 -4.46
C ASN A 357 4.26 -22.68 -5.79
N ILE A 358 3.04 -22.95 -6.27
CA ILE A 358 2.85 -23.58 -7.58
C ILE A 358 3.12 -22.59 -8.71
N ILE A 359 2.58 -21.37 -8.62
CA ILE A 359 2.65 -20.38 -9.68
C ILE A 359 4.07 -19.82 -9.84
N PHE A 360 4.74 -19.49 -8.75
CA PHE A 360 6.00 -18.75 -8.75
C PHE A 360 7.25 -19.61 -8.50
N SER A 361 7.13 -20.95 -8.47
CA SER A 361 8.24 -21.87 -8.13
C SER A 361 9.49 -21.72 -9.00
N ASN A 362 9.34 -21.34 -10.27
CA ASN A 362 10.43 -21.32 -11.25
C ASN A 362 10.62 -19.94 -11.93
N ILE A 363 10.38 -18.87 -11.23
CA ILE A 363 10.53 -17.51 -11.78
C ILE A 363 11.99 -17.08 -11.82
N SER A 364 12.37 -16.39 -12.90
CA SER A 364 13.70 -15.77 -13.01
C SER A 364 13.79 -14.56 -12.07
N LEU A 365 14.89 -14.49 -11.30
CA LEU A 365 15.17 -13.40 -10.35
C LEU A 365 16.10 -12.33 -10.93
N VAL A 366 16.81 -12.68 -11.99
CA VAL A 366 17.80 -11.83 -12.68
C VAL A 366 17.68 -12.03 -14.18
N GLY A 367 18.33 -11.16 -14.92
CA GLY A 367 18.49 -11.31 -16.37
C GLY A 367 19.48 -10.31 -16.95
N THR A 368 19.71 -10.47 -18.25
CA THR A 368 20.48 -9.53 -19.07
C THR A 368 19.62 -9.09 -20.23
N ASP A 369 19.44 -7.78 -20.38
CA ASP A 369 18.65 -7.19 -21.47
C ASP A 369 18.93 -5.68 -21.53
N SER A 370 18.64 -5.04 -22.64
CA SER A 370 18.81 -3.62 -22.78
C SER A 370 17.71 -2.81 -22.06
N LEU A 371 17.98 -1.52 -21.81
CA LEU A 371 16.99 -0.57 -21.32
C LEU A 371 15.83 -0.31 -22.32
N ASP A 372 15.89 -0.86 -23.55
CA ASP A 372 14.80 -0.76 -24.52
C ASP A 372 13.49 -1.35 -23.98
N TYR A 373 13.59 -2.25 -23.02
CA TYR A 373 12.45 -2.78 -22.26
C TYR A 373 11.57 -1.70 -21.59
N GLU A 374 12.14 -0.54 -21.25
CA GLU A 374 11.44 0.58 -20.60
C GLU A 374 11.73 1.95 -21.27
N LYS A 375 12.10 1.96 -22.56
CA LYS A 375 12.56 3.16 -23.26
C LYS A 375 11.43 4.11 -23.68
N ASN A 376 10.31 3.57 -24.14
CA ASN A 376 9.16 4.32 -24.63
C ASN A 376 7.86 3.58 -24.35
N LEU A 377 6.71 4.25 -24.58
CA LEU A 377 5.37 3.70 -24.27
C LEU A 377 5.02 2.39 -25.00
N ASN A 378 5.69 2.07 -26.13
CA ASN A 378 5.49 0.80 -26.84
C ASN A 378 6.34 -0.35 -26.23
N SER A 379 7.27 -0.03 -25.35
CA SER A 379 8.12 -1.03 -24.71
C SER A 379 7.32 -1.93 -23.74
N PRO A 380 7.75 -3.19 -23.53
CA PRO A 380 6.98 -4.17 -22.78
C PRO A 380 6.58 -3.75 -21.35
N PHE A 381 7.39 -2.91 -20.71
CA PHE A 381 7.13 -2.43 -19.35
C PHE A 381 5.82 -1.63 -19.24
N TYR A 382 5.46 -0.89 -20.31
CA TYR A 382 4.28 -0.01 -20.33
C TYR A 382 3.03 -0.66 -20.96
N GLN A 383 3.17 -1.88 -21.50
CA GLN A 383 2.05 -2.63 -22.09
C GLN A 383 1.33 -3.45 -21.02
N GLU A 384 0.04 -3.68 -21.21
CA GLU A 384 -0.76 -4.48 -20.32
C GLU A 384 -0.70 -5.96 -20.71
N TYR A 385 -0.05 -6.77 -19.88
CA TYR A 385 0.05 -8.22 -20.02
C TYR A 385 -0.52 -8.92 -18.78
N THR A 386 -1.06 -10.13 -18.98
CA THR A 386 -1.41 -11.03 -17.87
C THR A 386 -0.14 -11.64 -17.26
N MET A 387 -0.26 -12.19 -16.05
CA MET A 387 0.85 -12.80 -15.34
C MET A 387 1.44 -14.00 -16.11
N THR A 388 0.60 -14.83 -16.75
CA THR A 388 1.03 -15.95 -17.60
C THR A 388 2.01 -15.48 -18.68
N LYS A 389 1.69 -14.38 -19.36
CA LYS A 389 2.58 -13.80 -20.38
C LYS A 389 3.83 -13.13 -19.78
N ILE A 390 3.71 -12.45 -18.63
CA ILE A 390 4.85 -11.76 -17.98
C ILE A 390 5.93 -12.76 -17.52
N LEU A 391 5.50 -13.91 -17.04
CA LEU A 391 6.40 -14.93 -16.46
C LEU A 391 6.70 -16.07 -17.41
N ASP A 392 6.13 -16.06 -18.63
CA ASP A 392 6.24 -17.14 -19.61
C ASP A 392 5.86 -18.51 -19.01
N LEU A 393 4.70 -18.53 -18.34
CA LEU A 393 4.24 -19.73 -17.62
C LEU A 393 3.73 -20.81 -18.58
N LYS A 394 4.07 -22.07 -18.29
CA LYS A 394 3.46 -23.23 -18.96
C LYS A 394 2.06 -23.46 -18.37
N GLU A 395 1.05 -22.79 -18.98
CA GLU A 395 -0.32 -22.71 -18.48
C GLU A 395 -0.88 -24.07 -18.08
N ASP A 396 -0.88 -25.06 -18.99
CA ASP A 396 -1.46 -26.37 -18.75
C ASP A 396 -0.84 -27.11 -17.56
N LEU A 397 0.50 -27.02 -17.43
CA LEU A 397 1.21 -27.66 -16.34
C LEU A 397 0.86 -27.06 -14.98
N ILE A 398 0.75 -25.73 -14.91
CA ILE A 398 0.41 -25.01 -13.69
C ILE A 398 -1.05 -25.23 -13.34
N LEU A 399 -1.96 -25.14 -14.31
CA LEU A 399 -3.39 -25.41 -14.11
C LEU A 399 -3.63 -26.81 -13.55
N THR A 400 -2.99 -27.84 -14.12
CA THR A 400 -3.10 -29.22 -13.62
C THR A 400 -2.69 -29.31 -12.14
N LYS A 401 -1.59 -28.65 -11.73
CA LYS A 401 -1.14 -28.66 -10.33
C LYS A 401 -2.10 -27.89 -9.41
N LEU A 402 -2.62 -26.74 -9.87
CA LEU A 402 -3.56 -25.92 -9.10
C LEU A 402 -4.91 -26.60 -8.94
N GLN A 403 -5.42 -27.23 -10.00
CA GLN A 403 -6.65 -28.03 -9.96
C GLN A 403 -6.53 -29.22 -8.99
N LYS A 404 -5.39 -29.92 -9.01
CA LYS A 404 -5.10 -30.97 -8.04
C LYS A 404 -5.05 -30.44 -6.60
N LEU A 405 -4.42 -29.27 -6.37
CA LEU A 405 -4.36 -28.63 -5.05
C LEU A 405 -5.76 -28.30 -4.52
N LEU A 406 -6.66 -27.81 -5.39
CA LEU A 406 -8.02 -27.43 -5.02
C LEU A 406 -9.02 -28.59 -5.09
N ASN A 407 -8.56 -29.77 -5.50
CA ASN A 407 -9.38 -30.97 -5.70
C ASN A 407 -10.59 -30.72 -6.64
N THR A 408 -10.34 -30.07 -7.77
CA THR A 408 -11.34 -29.76 -8.81
C THR A 408 -10.76 -30.00 -10.19
N SER A 409 -11.58 -30.56 -11.11
CA SER A 409 -11.24 -30.72 -12.53
C SER A 409 -11.80 -29.58 -13.40
N ASP A 410 -12.73 -28.80 -12.87
CA ASP A 410 -13.44 -27.77 -13.61
C ASP A 410 -13.00 -26.35 -13.15
N ILE A 411 -12.48 -25.56 -14.09
CA ILE A 411 -12.08 -24.18 -13.86
C ILE A 411 -13.28 -23.30 -13.46
N SER A 412 -14.48 -23.62 -13.91
CA SER A 412 -15.68 -22.86 -13.52
C SER A 412 -15.93 -22.88 -12.01
N ASN A 413 -15.54 -23.96 -11.34
CA ASN A 413 -15.68 -24.12 -9.88
C ASN A 413 -14.54 -23.44 -9.08
N VAL A 414 -13.43 -23.07 -9.74
CA VAL A 414 -12.26 -22.48 -9.08
C VAL A 414 -12.64 -21.17 -8.37
N VAL A 415 -13.37 -20.30 -9.04
CA VAL A 415 -13.80 -19.01 -8.47
C VAL A 415 -14.56 -19.22 -7.16
N ASP A 416 -15.47 -20.19 -7.13
CA ASP A 416 -16.27 -20.47 -5.92
C ASP A 416 -15.44 -21.09 -4.80
N ILE A 417 -14.48 -21.94 -5.13
CA ILE A 417 -13.56 -22.54 -4.14
C ILE A 417 -12.65 -21.46 -3.54
N VAL A 418 -12.07 -20.62 -4.38
CA VAL A 418 -11.21 -19.52 -3.94
C VAL A 418 -11.99 -18.52 -3.09
N ASN A 419 -13.20 -18.15 -3.52
CA ASN A 419 -14.07 -17.26 -2.75
C ASN A 419 -14.46 -17.85 -1.39
N ARG A 420 -14.78 -19.16 -1.32
CA ARG A 420 -15.05 -19.84 -0.05
C ARG A 420 -13.83 -19.85 0.89
N ARG A 421 -12.62 -20.07 0.37
CA ARG A 421 -11.37 -20.00 1.15
C ARG A 421 -11.14 -18.58 1.69
N LYS A 422 -11.28 -17.58 0.81
CA LYS A 422 -11.12 -16.16 1.18
C LYS A 422 -12.14 -15.74 2.24
N GLU A 423 -13.41 -16.13 2.05
CA GLU A 423 -14.49 -15.87 3.00
C GLU A 423 -14.21 -16.47 4.39
N LYS A 424 -13.76 -17.72 4.45
CA LYS A 424 -13.40 -18.37 5.71
C LYS A 424 -12.28 -17.63 6.46
N LEU A 425 -11.25 -17.18 5.73
CA LEU A 425 -10.15 -16.42 6.29
C LEU A 425 -10.63 -15.04 6.76
N PHE A 426 -11.46 -14.36 5.96
CA PHE A 426 -11.97 -13.03 6.29
C PHE A 426 -12.91 -13.06 7.51
N ARG A 427 -13.79 -14.04 7.61
CA ARG A 427 -14.64 -14.23 8.81
C ARG A 427 -13.80 -14.43 10.08
N LYS A 428 -12.77 -15.28 10.02
CA LYS A 428 -11.82 -15.45 11.13
C LYS A 428 -11.13 -14.13 11.47
N PHE A 429 -10.71 -13.38 10.47
CA PHE A 429 -10.08 -12.07 10.63
C PHE A 429 -11.04 -11.06 11.31
N ILE A 430 -12.31 -11.00 10.88
CA ILE A 430 -13.33 -10.13 11.47
C ILE A 430 -13.49 -10.46 12.96
N TYR A 431 -13.74 -11.70 13.31
CA TYR A 431 -13.95 -12.08 14.72
C TYR A 431 -12.73 -11.77 15.60
N THR A 432 -11.51 -11.87 15.05
CA THR A 432 -10.28 -11.61 15.81
C THR A 432 -9.96 -10.12 15.92
N ASN A 433 -10.11 -9.36 14.83
CA ASN A 433 -9.60 -7.98 14.74
C ASN A 433 -10.68 -6.91 14.84
N PHE A 434 -11.93 -7.26 14.52
CA PHE A 434 -13.10 -6.38 14.53
C PHE A 434 -14.30 -7.03 15.25
N PRO A 435 -14.14 -7.48 16.52
CA PRO A 435 -15.27 -7.98 17.28
C PRO A 435 -16.33 -6.88 17.41
N LYS A 436 -17.57 -7.26 17.69
CA LYS A 436 -18.75 -6.39 17.76
C LYS A 436 -18.51 -5.16 18.66
N GLU A 437 -17.86 -5.37 19.80
CA GLU A 437 -17.51 -4.32 20.75
C GLU A 437 -16.60 -3.26 20.13
N LYS A 438 -15.65 -3.67 19.29
CA LYS A 438 -14.75 -2.75 18.58
C LYS A 438 -15.49 -1.98 17.49
N ILE A 439 -16.44 -2.59 16.79
CA ILE A 439 -17.30 -1.90 15.82
C ILE A 439 -18.11 -0.81 16.53
N LEU A 440 -18.72 -1.12 17.69
CA LEU A 440 -19.45 -0.16 18.52
C LEU A 440 -18.57 1.00 19.04
N GLN A 441 -17.25 0.79 19.20
CA GLN A 441 -16.30 1.86 19.53
C GLN A 441 -15.90 2.73 18.33
N ILE A 442 -15.90 2.16 17.12
CA ILE A 442 -15.48 2.86 15.90
C ILE A 442 -16.62 3.70 15.32
N LEU A 443 -17.84 3.18 15.25
CA LEU A 443 -18.97 3.85 14.61
C LEU A 443 -19.21 5.30 15.11
N PRO A 444 -19.18 5.61 16.42
CA PRO A 444 -19.37 6.98 16.90
C PRO A 444 -18.28 7.95 16.41
N LEU A 445 -17.06 7.46 16.15
CA LEU A 445 -15.94 8.28 15.72
C LEU A 445 -16.18 8.93 14.34
N PHE A 446 -17.03 8.32 13.50
CA PHE A 446 -17.40 8.91 12.21
C PHE A 446 -18.27 10.15 12.40
N SER A 447 -19.24 10.10 13.32
CA SER A 447 -20.06 11.27 13.70
C SER A 447 -19.22 12.38 14.35
N GLU A 448 -18.22 11.99 15.15
CA GLU A 448 -17.28 12.92 15.79
C GLU A 448 -16.23 13.50 14.83
N ARG A 449 -16.16 12.98 13.59
CA ARG A 449 -15.09 13.32 12.60
C ARG A 449 -13.69 13.13 13.14
N ASN A 450 -13.48 12.09 13.94
CA ASN A 450 -12.17 11.76 14.53
C ASN A 450 -11.34 10.89 13.59
N ASP A 451 -11.02 11.43 12.41
CA ASP A 451 -10.36 10.74 11.30
C ASP A 451 -9.02 10.10 11.69
N SER A 452 -8.25 10.77 12.54
CA SER A 452 -6.95 10.25 12.97
C SER A 452 -7.08 9.00 13.84
N LYS A 453 -8.10 8.94 14.71
CA LYS A 453 -8.38 7.77 15.55
C LYS A 453 -8.97 6.63 14.72
N ILE A 454 -9.87 6.92 13.78
CA ILE A 454 -10.44 5.95 12.84
C ILE A 454 -9.30 5.27 12.06
N LYS A 455 -8.43 6.04 11.43
CA LYS A 455 -7.28 5.51 10.67
C LYS A 455 -6.36 4.65 11.53
N LYS A 456 -6.10 5.06 12.76
CA LYS A 456 -5.25 4.28 13.69
C LYS A 456 -5.89 2.97 14.10
N MET A 457 -7.23 2.92 14.25
CA MET A 457 -7.96 1.72 14.68
C MET A 457 -8.23 0.72 13.56
N VAL A 458 -8.27 1.17 12.29
CA VAL A 458 -8.63 0.34 11.13
C VAL A 458 -7.47 0.25 10.14
N SER A 459 -7.23 1.28 9.34
CA SER A 459 -6.18 1.30 8.32
C SER A 459 -5.70 2.72 8.03
N GLU A 460 -4.39 2.91 8.03
CA GLU A 460 -3.80 4.18 7.60
C GLU A 460 -3.64 4.25 6.06
N LEU A 461 -3.91 3.15 5.35
CA LEU A 461 -3.70 3.02 3.90
C LEU A 461 -4.95 3.35 3.07
N ALA A 462 -6.10 3.52 3.73
CA ALA A 462 -7.37 3.87 3.08
C ALA A 462 -7.84 5.28 3.45
N THR A 463 -8.73 5.85 2.63
CA THR A 463 -9.46 7.07 2.94
C THR A 463 -10.52 6.81 4.04
N VAL A 464 -10.96 7.84 4.76
CA VAL A 464 -11.98 7.66 5.81
C VAL A 464 -13.32 7.22 5.22
N PRO A 465 -13.78 7.72 4.06
CA PRO A 465 -14.97 7.16 3.40
C PRO A 465 -14.83 5.66 3.10
N THR A 466 -13.73 5.22 2.51
CA THR A 466 -13.48 3.79 2.25
C THR A 466 -13.48 2.95 3.54
N ILE A 467 -12.92 3.49 4.64
CA ILE A 467 -12.96 2.83 5.95
C ILE A 467 -14.40 2.77 6.46
N PHE A 468 -15.23 3.79 6.22
CA PHE A 468 -16.61 3.81 6.64
C PHE A 468 -17.41 2.69 5.97
N GLU A 469 -17.30 2.55 4.65
CA GLU A 469 -17.92 1.43 3.90
C GLU A 469 -17.48 0.07 4.45
N TYR A 470 -16.19 -0.10 4.69
CA TYR A 470 -15.65 -1.32 5.25
C TYR A 470 -16.23 -1.66 6.63
N ILE A 471 -16.33 -0.67 7.52
CA ILE A 471 -16.89 -0.84 8.87
C ILE A 471 -18.40 -1.08 8.82
N ILE A 472 -19.13 -0.41 7.93
CA ILE A 472 -20.57 -0.65 7.72
C ILE A 472 -20.80 -2.08 7.21
N GLY A 473 -19.99 -2.56 6.27
CA GLY A 473 -20.09 -3.97 5.82
C GLY A 473 -19.87 -4.98 6.94
N ILE A 474 -18.89 -4.72 7.83
CA ILE A 474 -18.67 -5.58 9.00
C ILE A 474 -19.81 -5.44 10.04
N ALA A 475 -20.31 -4.23 10.26
CA ALA A 475 -21.46 -4.00 11.13
C ALA A 475 -22.68 -4.79 10.63
N TRP A 476 -22.94 -4.75 9.33
CA TRP A 476 -24.02 -5.50 8.72
C TRP A 476 -23.80 -7.02 8.78
N PHE A 477 -22.56 -7.48 8.68
CA PHE A 477 -22.21 -8.89 8.91
C PHE A 477 -22.64 -9.38 10.30
N TYR A 478 -22.55 -8.54 11.34
CA TYR A 478 -23.03 -8.89 12.69
C TYR A 478 -24.54 -8.77 12.86
N LEU A 479 -25.22 -7.93 12.06
CA LEU A 479 -26.67 -7.77 12.08
C LEU A 479 -27.40 -8.88 11.29
N SER A 480 -26.74 -9.40 10.26
CA SER A 480 -27.36 -10.32 9.33
C SER A 480 -27.59 -11.70 9.95
N SER A 481 -28.84 -12.13 9.95
CA SER A 481 -29.26 -13.47 10.37
C SER A 481 -29.02 -14.51 9.28
N GLU A 482 -29.12 -14.13 8.01
CA GLU A 482 -28.83 -14.96 6.86
C GLU A 482 -27.36 -14.88 6.47
N LYS A 483 -26.75 -16.03 6.21
CA LYS A 483 -25.34 -16.10 5.80
C LYS A 483 -25.13 -15.59 4.37
N PHE A 484 -24.24 -14.65 4.20
CA PHE A 484 -23.80 -14.15 2.90
C PHE A 484 -22.28 -14.12 2.81
N TYR A 485 -21.74 -13.93 1.60
CA TYR A 485 -20.29 -13.82 1.38
C TYR A 485 -19.87 -12.36 1.51
N ILE A 486 -19.37 -11.95 2.69
CA ILE A 486 -18.94 -10.57 2.93
C ILE A 486 -17.82 -10.14 1.98
N THR A 487 -16.91 -11.05 1.62
CA THR A 487 -15.83 -10.76 0.67
C THR A 487 -16.30 -10.48 -0.76
N LYS A 488 -17.47 -10.99 -1.12
CA LYS A 488 -18.10 -10.69 -2.43
C LYS A 488 -18.98 -9.44 -2.36
N SER A 489 -19.53 -9.16 -1.19
CA SER A 489 -20.49 -8.07 -1.00
C SER A 489 -19.80 -6.71 -0.89
N LEU A 490 -18.60 -6.65 -0.28
CA LEU A 490 -17.80 -5.45 -0.21
C LEU A 490 -17.22 -5.10 -1.58
N ASN A 491 -17.58 -3.95 -2.13
CA ASN A 491 -17.01 -3.43 -3.37
C ASN A 491 -15.70 -2.67 -3.09
N LEU A 492 -14.78 -3.34 -2.39
CA LEU A 492 -13.50 -2.77 -1.93
C LEU A 492 -12.31 -3.60 -2.37
N THR A 493 -11.23 -2.91 -2.75
CA THR A 493 -9.90 -3.51 -2.84
C THR A 493 -9.32 -3.64 -1.44
N LEU A 494 -8.95 -4.86 -1.06
CA LEU A 494 -8.32 -5.16 0.22
C LEU A 494 -6.81 -5.41 0.03
N ASP A 495 -6.03 -5.12 1.07
CA ASP A 495 -4.62 -5.54 1.13
C ASP A 495 -4.49 -7.01 1.57
N GLY A 496 -3.27 -7.53 1.60
CA GLY A 496 -3.01 -8.88 2.08
C GLY A 496 -3.38 -9.13 3.54
N ASN A 497 -3.52 -8.07 4.34
CA ASN A 497 -3.99 -8.14 5.72
C ASN A 497 -5.52 -8.06 5.84
N MET A 498 -6.22 -8.14 4.71
CA MET A 498 -7.69 -8.01 4.62
C MET A 498 -8.23 -6.65 5.07
N LEU A 499 -7.40 -5.61 5.11
CA LEU A 499 -7.77 -4.23 5.41
C LEU A 499 -8.08 -3.45 4.13
N PRO A 500 -8.97 -2.44 4.18
CA PRO A 500 -9.35 -1.68 2.99
C PRO A 500 -8.19 -0.83 2.47
N LEU A 501 -8.08 -0.74 1.14
CA LEU A 501 -7.16 0.15 0.41
C LEU A 501 -7.93 1.25 -0.33
N THR A 502 -8.93 0.87 -1.12
CA THR A 502 -9.72 1.77 -1.96
C THR A 502 -11.01 1.08 -2.40
N HIS A 503 -11.89 1.82 -3.07
CA HIS A 503 -13.04 1.23 -3.78
C HIS A 503 -12.56 0.29 -4.91
N ALA A 504 -13.29 -0.79 -5.14
CA ALA A 504 -13.04 -1.64 -6.29
C ALA A 504 -13.37 -0.91 -7.61
N ALA A 505 -12.88 -1.43 -8.72
CA ALA A 505 -13.25 -0.91 -10.03
C ALA A 505 -14.64 -1.44 -10.41
N GLY A 506 -15.65 -0.58 -10.42
CA GLY A 506 -17.04 -0.90 -10.80
C GLY A 506 -18.00 0.19 -10.33
N GLY A 507 -19.05 0.44 -11.07
CA GLY A 507 -20.03 1.52 -10.81
C GLY A 507 -21.30 1.06 -10.09
N ASP A 508 -21.29 -0.12 -9.49
CA ASP A 508 -22.42 -0.68 -8.75
C ASP A 508 -22.29 -0.32 -7.28
N GLY A 509 -23.36 -0.16 -6.51
CA GLY A 509 -23.37 0.31 -5.14
C GLY A 509 -22.23 -0.17 -4.21
N ASP A 510 -22.05 0.49 -3.07
CA ASP A 510 -20.87 0.27 -2.20
C ASP A 510 -20.81 -1.15 -1.61
N ILE A 511 -21.96 -1.72 -1.22
CA ILE A 511 -22.06 -3.07 -0.68
C ILE A 511 -23.31 -3.74 -1.24
N ILE A 512 -23.16 -4.88 -1.90
CA ILE A 512 -24.29 -5.65 -2.46
C ILE A 512 -24.34 -7.04 -1.82
N ILE A 513 -25.44 -7.36 -1.18
CA ILE A 513 -25.67 -8.62 -0.47
C ILE A 513 -26.80 -9.39 -1.16
N ASP A 514 -26.48 -10.52 -1.74
CA ASP A 514 -27.46 -11.43 -2.30
C ASP A 514 -27.92 -12.41 -1.21
N TYR A 515 -29.12 -12.19 -0.69
CA TYR A 515 -29.82 -13.13 0.16
C TYR A 515 -30.63 -14.13 -0.69
N SER A 516 -31.18 -15.16 -0.05
CA SER A 516 -31.95 -16.20 -0.76
C SER A 516 -33.23 -15.66 -1.42
N THR A 517 -33.85 -14.62 -0.86
CA THR A 517 -35.14 -14.09 -1.30
C THR A 517 -35.10 -12.66 -1.83
N LEU A 518 -34.03 -11.92 -1.55
CA LEU A 518 -33.87 -10.53 -1.99
C LEU A 518 -32.40 -10.17 -2.14
N THR A 519 -32.12 -9.11 -2.89
CA THR A 519 -30.81 -8.45 -2.92
C THR A 519 -30.89 -7.16 -2.11
N LEU A 520 -29.95 -7.01 -1.18
CA LEU A 520 -29.78 -5.80 -0.38
C LEU A 520 -28.58 -5.00 -0.88
N MET A 521 -28.79 -3.72 -1.16
CA MET A 521 -27.71 -2.79 -1.46
C MET A 521 -27.56 -1.80 -0.28
N LEU A 522 -26.32 -1.59 0.18
CA LEU A 522 -26.00 -0.53 1.12
C LEU A 522 -25.21 0.54 0.37
N GLU A 523 -25.72 1.75 0.33
CA GLU A 523 -25.07 2.95 -0.15
C GLU A 523 -24.64 3.78 1.06
N VAL A 524 -23.37 4.12 1.15
CA VAL A 524 -22.76 4.59 2.40
C VAL A 524 -22.03 5.91 2.16
N THR A 525 -22.41 6.97 2.89
CA THR A 525 -21.75 8.27 2.73
C THR A 525 -21.46 8.97 4.05
N LEU A 526 -20.36 9.73 4.08
CA LEU A 526 -20.04 10.69 5.14
C LEU A 526 -20.36 12.15 4.74
N MET A 527 -21.04 12.36 3.62
CA MET A 527 -21.46 13.69 3.20
C MET A 527 -22.50 14.26 4.19
N ASN A 528 -22.35 15.54 4.50
CA ASN A 528 -23.34 16.26 5.29
C ASN A 528 -24.63 16.52 4.50
N LYS A 529 -25.69 16.96 5.19
CA LYS A 529 -27.03 17.24 4.59
C LYS A 529 -26.98 18.10 3.33
N HIS A 530 -26.11 19.13 3.31
CA HIS A 530 -26.03 20.05 2.16
C HIS A 530 -25.36 19.41 0.95
N ALA A 531 -24.36 18.57 1.18
CA ALA A 531 -23.67 17.84 0.12
C ALA A 531 -24.56 16.72 -0.45
N GLN A 532 -25.33 16.02 0.39
CA GLN A 532 -26.29 14.99 -0.04
C GLN A 532 -27.32 15.54 -1.05
N LYS A 533 -27.85 16.74 -0.81
CA LYS A 533 -28.77 17.41 -1.76
C LYS A 533 -28.19 17.63 -3.14
N ARG A 534 -26.89 17.80 -3.24
CA ARG A 534 -26.21 18.13 -4.51
C ARG A 534 -25.64 16.92 -5.20
N GLY A 535 -25.17 15.91 -4.45
CA GLY A 535 -24.34 14.84 -4.95
C GLY A 535 -24.87 13.43 -4.81
N GLU A 536 -25.83 13.15 -3.87
CA GLU A 536 -26.19 11.76 -3.54
C GLU A 536 -27.59 11.34 -4.02
N TRP A 537 -28.54 12.26 -4.12
CA TRP A 537 -29.93 11.89 -4.39
C TRP A 537 -30.11 11.16 -5.72
N GLU A 538 -29.47 11.61 -6.78
CA GLU A 538 -29.55 11.00 -8.10
C GLU A 538 -28.66 9.76 -8.24
N PRO A 539 -27.36 9.77 -7.87
CA PRO A 539 -26.51 8.59 -7.93
C PRO A 539 -27.09 7.39 -7.19
N VAL A 540 -27.53 7.55 -5.95
CA VAL A 540 -28.14 6.48 -5.15
C VAL A 540 -29.39 5.93 -5.84
N LEU A 541 -30.27 6.81 -6.32
CA LEU A 541 -31.49 6.40 -7.02
C LEU A 541 -31.18 5.68 -8.33
N ARG A 542 -30.18 6.13 -9.06
CA ARG A 542 -29.71 5.51 -10.31
C ARG A 542 -29.15 4.12 -10.05
N HIS A 543 -28.27 3.95 -9.04
CA HIS A 543 -27.73 2.65 -8.65
C HIS A 543 -28.86 1.68 -8.21
N ALA A 544 -29.78 2.14 -7.36
CA ALA A 544 -30.93 1.36 -6.93
C ALA A 544 -31.84 0.94 -8.11
N THR A 545 -32.05 1.84 -9.07
CA THR A 545 -32.84 1.56 -10.28
C THR A 545 -32.16 0.53 -11.16
N ASN A 546 -30.86 0.71 -11.43
CA ASN A 546 -30.09 -0.23 -12.25
C ASN A 546 -30.09 -1.63 -11.63
N LEU A 547 -29.75 -1.72 -10.34
CA LEU A 547 -29.72 -2.99 -9.62
C LEU A 547 -31.09 -3.66 -9.58
N THR A 548 -32.17 -2.90 -9.41
CA THR A 548 -33.55 -3.44 -9.44
C THR A 548 -33.87 -4.06 -10.81
N VAL A 549 -33.41 -3.46 -11.91
CA VAL A 549 -33.56 -4.03 -13.25
C VAL A 549 -32.69 -5.27 -13.44
N ASP A 550 -31.43 -5.21 -12.97
CA ASP A 550 -30.44 -6.29 -13.19
C ASP A 550 -30.77 -7.56 -12.40
N LYS A 551 -31.39 -7.43 -11.24
CA LYS A 551 -31.72 -8.54 -10.33
C LYS A 551 -33.10 -9.16 -10.54
N LYS A 552 -33.92 -8.65 -11.48
CA LYS A 552 -35.22 -9.28 -11.79
C LYS A 552 -35.09 -10.79 -12.00
N PRO A 553 -36.00 -11.62 -11.49
CA PRO A 553 -37.24 -11.27 -10.76
C PRO A 553 -37.04 -11.03 -9.25
N ASN A 554 -35.81 -11.07 -8.71
CA ASN A 554 -35.56 -10.90 -7.29
C ASN A 554 -35.86 -9.45 -6.86
N GLU A 555 -36.37 -9.31 -5.66
CA GLU A 555 -36.61 -8.00 -5.05
C GLU A 555 -35.30 -7.33 -4.65
N VAL A 556 -35.23 -6.00 -4.78
CA VAL A 556 -34.09 -5.19 -4.33
C VAL A 556 -34.55 -4.18 -3.30
N ILE A 557 -33.83 -4.09 -2.19
CA ILE A 557 -33.95 -3.04 -1.19
C ILE A 557 -32.61 -2.32 -1.08
N THR A 558 -32.63 -1.00 -1.14
CA THR A 558 -31.45 -0.15 -0.93
C THR A 558 -31.55 0.52 0.43
N LEU A 559 -30.51 0.39 1.26
CA LEU A 559 -30.35 1.16 2.49
C LEU A 559 -29.30 2.25 2.24
N PHE A 560 -29.72 3.50 2.40
CA PHE A 560 -28.80 4.63 2.38
C PHE A 560 -28.33 4.93 3.80
N ILE A 561 -27.04 4.80 4.05
CA ILE A 561 -26.45 4.90 5.38
C ILE A 561 -25.54 6.13 5.46
N ALA A 562 -25.91 7.07 6.36
CA ALA A 562 -25.17 8.30 6.58
C ALA A 562 -25.20 8.70 8.07
N ASP A 563 -24.34 9.63 8.48
CA ASP A 563 -24.40 10.20 9.84
C ASP A 563 -25.59 11.13 9.99
N GLU A 564 -25.77 12.03 9.03
CA GLU A 564 -26.90 12.95 8.95
C GLU A 564 -27.79 12.62 7.76
N LEU A 565 -29.10 12.78 7.90
CA LEU A 565 -30.06 12.55 6.84
C LEU A 565 -30.75 13.88 6.45
N ASP A 566 -30.86 14.12 5.14
CA ASP A 566 -31.62 15.26 4.61
C ASP A 566 -33.07 14.87 4.36
N ASP A 567 -34.01 15.52 5.05
CA ASP A 567 -35.43 15.20 5.00
C ASP A 567 -36.02 15.28 3.59
N ASN A 568 -35.60 16.27 2.79
CA ASN A 568 -36.12 16.41 1.43
C ASN A 568 -35.60 15.31 0.52
N THR A 569 -34.32 14.96 0.64
CA THR A 569 -33.71 13.88 -0.15
C THR A 569 -34.41 12.54 0.13
N ILE A 570 -34.57 12.17 1.39
CA ILE A 570 -35.25 10.91 1.76
C ILE A 570 -36.72 10.89 1.34
N ASN A 571 -37.43 12.02 1.43
CA ASN A 571 -38.80 12.11 0.99
C ASN A 571 -38.95 12.06 -0.53
N ILE A 572 -37.98 12.60 -1.30
CA ILE A 572 -37.91 12.44 -2.76
C ILE A 572 -37.80 10.96 -3.12
N TRP A 573 -36.85 10.22 -2.50
CA TRP A 573 -36.71 8.77 -2.77
C TRP A 573 -38.03 8.03 -2.45
N ARG A 574 -38.68 8.37 -1.37
CA ARG A 574 -39.97 7.78 -1.03
C ARG A 574 -41.03 8.09 -2.07
N ALA A 575 -41.11 9.34 -2.53
CA ALA A 575 -42.07 9.76 -3.54
C ALA A 575 -41.84 9.10 -4.90
N VAL A 576 -40.61 9.02 -5.35
CA VAL A 576 -40.30 8.44 -6.67
C VAL A 576 -40.47 6.92 -6.73
N SER A 577 -40.59 6.22 -5.60
CA SER A 577 -40.91 4.78 -5.59
C SER A 577 -42.28 4.49 -6.23
N SER A 578 -43.18 5.47 -6.30
CA SER A 578 -44.50 5.37 -6.91
C SER A 578 -44.47 5.45 -8.45
N VAL A 579 -43.38 5.82 -9.07
CA VAL A 579 -43.25 5.98 -10.51
C VAL A 579 -42.23 5.02 -11.11
N PRO A 580 -42.42 4.54 -12.36
CA PRO A 580 -41.43 3.75 -13.05
C PRO A 580 -40.18 4.57 -13.35
N LEU A 581 -39.00 4.05 -12.96
CA LEU A 581 -37.72 4.66 -13.25
C LEU A 581 -36.97 3.90 -14.33
N LYS A 582 -36.40 4.59 -15.30
CA LYS A 582 -35.64 4.00 -16.40
C LYS A 582 -34.20 3.70 -15.96
N SER A 583 -33.74 2.48 -16.21
CA SER A 583 -32.31 2.15 -16.02
C SER A 583 -31.43 2.97 -16.96
N SER A 584 -30.27 3.42 -16.47
CA SER A 584 -29.24 4.07 -17.29
C SER A 584 -28.43 3.08 -18.14
N ASN A 585 -28.42 1.81 -17.74
CA ASN A 585 -27.60 0.75 -18.37
C ASN A 585 -28.40 -0.09 -19.38
N LYS A 586 -29.74 -0.16 -19.21
CA LYS A 586 -30.63 -0.97 -20.04
C LYS A 586 -31.85 -0.17 -20.47
N ASN A 587 -32.46 -0.53 -21.60
CA ASN A 587 -33.72 0.10 -22.04
C ASN A 587 -34.93 -0.54 -21.33
N GLU A 588 -34.85 -0.61 -20.00
CA GLU A 588 -35.87 -1.20 -19.12
C GLU A 588 -36.24 -0.28 -17.97
N TYR A 589 -37.43 -0.48 -17.40
CA TYR A 589 -37.93 0.27 -16.28
C TYR A 589 -38.03 -0.59 -15.01
N ALA A 590 -37.57 -0.03 -13.88
CA ALA A 590 -37.82 -0.52 -12.55
C ALA A 590 -39.10 0.09 -11.98
N GLN A 591 -39.93 -0.70 -11.30
CA GLN A 591 -41.05 -0.22 -10.52
C GLN A 591 -40.80 -0.39 -9.04
N ASN A 592 -41.37 0.46 -8.19
CA ASN A 592 -41.24 0.40 -6.75
C ASN A 592 -39.80 0.31 -6.25
N VAL A 593 -38.93 1.22 -6.73
CA VAL A 593 -37.53 1.30 -6.30
C VAL A 593 -37.49 1.72 -4.84
N LYS A 594 -36.99 0.82 -3.97
CA LYS A 594 -37.01 1.01 -2.52
C LYS A 594 -35.66 1.56 -2.05
N VAL A 595 -35.62 2.81 -1.59
CA VAL A 595 -34.44 3.43 -0.95
C VAL A 595 -34.84 3.90 0.46
N PHE A 596 -34.32 3.21 1.48
CA PHE A 596 -34.62 3.48 2.88
C PHE A 596 -33.41 4.04 3.62
N PRO A 597 -33.52 5.21 4.28
CA PRO A 597 -32.42 5.83 4.99
C PRO A 597 -32.23 5.27 6.40
N LEU A 598 -30.96 5.05 6.77
CA LEU A 598 -30.53 4.75 8.14
C LEU A 598 -29.43 5.73 8.56
N ASN A 599 -29.37 6.10 9.84
CA ASN A 599 -28.25 6.83 10.36
C ASN A 599 -27.34 5.92 11.21
N ILE A 600 -26.15 6.42 11.54
CA ILE A 600 -25.17 5.66 12.36
C ILE A 600 -25.75 5.27 13.72
N LYS A 601 -26.59 6.11 14.33
CA LYS A 601 -27.22 5.84 15.63
C LYS A 601 -28.21 4.68 15.54
N ASP A 602 -28.95 4.57 14.43
CA ASP A 602 -29.85 3.44 14.19
C ASP A 602 -29.06 2.12 14.13
N LEU A 603 -27.93 2.10 13.42
CA LEU A 603 -27.07 0.92 13.35
C LEU A 603 -26.45 0.55 14.72
N ILE A 604 -25.99 1.55 15.48
CA ILE A 604 -25.47 1.32 16.83
C ILE A 604 -26.57 0.71 17.71
N TYR A 605 -27.80 1.27 17.65
CA TYR A 605 -28.92 0.75 18.39
C TYR A 605 -29.24 -0.70 18.02
N MET A 606 -29.31 -1.01 16.73
CA MET A 606 -29.55 -2.37 16.23
C MET A 606 -28.47 -3.35 16.71
N LEU A 607 -27.19 -2.97 16.64
CA LEU A 607 -26.09 -3.80 17.12
C LEU A 607 -26.14 -4.02 18.62
N GLN A 608 -26.43 -2.99 19.43
CA GLN A 608 -26.48 -3.10 20.90
C GLN A 608 -27.64 -3.99 21.39
N ASN A 609 -28.77 -3.93 20.71
CA ASN A 609 -29.99 -4.66 21.09
C ASN A 609 -30.17 -5.98 20.33
N GLU A 610 -29.12 -6.42 19.58
CA GLU A 610 -29.13 -7.68 18.81
C GLU A 610 -30.36 -7.81 17.89
N GLN A 611 -30.75 -6.69 17.29
CA GLN A 611 -31.91 -6.66 16.40
C GLN A 611 -31.61 -7.35 15.09
N ASN A 612 -32.57 -8.17 14.68
CA ASN A 612 -32.52 -8.88 13.43
C ASN A 612 -32.95 -7.96 12.26
N GLU A 613 -32.15 -7.94 11.20
CA GLU A 613 -32.42 -7.16 9.98
C GLU A 613 -33.71 -7.58 9.26
N GLN A 614 -34.14 -8.84 9.42
CA GLN A 614 -35.32 -9.36 8.70
C GLN A 614 -36.59 -8.59 9.02
N LEU A 615 -36.78 -8.19 10.30
CA LEU A 615 -37.92 -7.41 10.67
C LEU A 615 -37.90 -6.02 10.02
N LEU A 616 -36.73 -5.38 10.02
CA LEU A 616 -36.57 -4.08 9.35
C LEU A 616 -36.85 -4.21 7.84
N LEU A 617 -36.26 -5.20 7.15
CA LEU A 617 -36.48 -5.41 5.72
C LEU A 617 -37.92 -5.73 5.39
N LYS A 618 -38.61 -6.53 6.22
CA LYS A 618 -40.03 -6.81 6.10
C LYS A 618 -40.88 -5.55 6.23
N ASN A 619 -40.62 -4.70 7.22
CA ASN A 619 -41.34 -3.45 7.46
C ASN A 619 -41.14 -2.44 6.32
N ILE A 620 -39.89 -2.35 5.80
CA ILE A 620 -39.60 -1.53 4.62
C ILE A 620 -40.46 -2.01 3.44
N LYS A 621 -40.40 -3.30 3.15
CA LYS A 621 -41.18 -3.90 2.06
C LYS A 621 -42.68 -3.58 2.20
N SER A 622 -43.27 -3.92 3.32
CA SER A 622 -44.71 -3.68 3.56
C SER A 622 -45.06 -2.21 3.39
N SER A 623 -44.29 -1.28 3.99
CA SER A 623 -44.51 0.14 3.88
C SER A 623 -44.44 0.68 2.45
N TYR A 624 -43.47 0.18 1.65
CA TYR A 624 -43.36 0.62 0.25
C TYR A 624 -44.46 0.04 -0.64
N ASP A 625 -44.92 -1.18 -0.39
CA ASP A 625 -46.00 -1.82 -1.14
C ASP A 625 -47.39 -1.18 -0.83
N GLU A 626 -47.58 -0.63 0.37
CA GLU A 626 -48.78 0.06 0.79
C GLU A 626 -48.81 1.56 0.49
N TYR A 627 -47.72 2.11 0.03
CA TYR A 627 -47.46 3.54 -0.10
C TYR A 627 -48.50 4.33 -0.91
N PHE A 628 -49.15 3.71 -1.88
CA PHE A 628 -50.09 4.39 -2.76
C PHE A 628 -51.35 4.94 -2.06
N ARG A 629 -51.55 4.70 -0.76
CA ARG A 629 -52.78 5.04 -0.07
C ARG A 629 -52.67 6.23 0.89
N ASN A 630 -51.56 6.45 1.58
CA ASN A 630 -51.38 7.56 2.51
C ASN A 630 -49.91 7.93 2.68
N PHE A 631 -49.51 9.13 2.26
CA PHE A 631 -48.16 9.64 2.51
C PHE A 631 -48.07 10.22 3.93
N ASP A 632 -47.30 9.54 4.80
CA ASP A 632 -47.04 9.97 6.16
C ASP A 632 -45.59 10.47 6.28
N LEU A 633 -45.36 11.69 6.75
CA LEU A 633 -44.03 12.25 6.97
C LEU A 633 -43.20 11.48 8.00
N SER A 634 -43.88 10.78 8.94
CA SER A 634 -43.25 9.95 9.96
C SER A 634 -43.00 8.51 9.53
N TRP A 635 -43.25 8.17 8.25
CA TRP A 635 -43.13 6.79 7.74
C TRP A 635 -41.82 6.07 8.12
N ARG A 636 -40.70 6.79 8.11
CA ARG A 636 -39.40 6.23 8.49
C ARG A 636 -39.36 5.87 9.97
N ASP A 637 -39.79 6.81 10.83
CA ASP A 637 -39.71 6.61 12.28
C ASP A 637 -40.72 5.54 12.73
N ASN A 638 -41.85 5.41 12.07
CA ASN A 638 -42.81 4.34 12.30
C ASN A 638 -42.20 2.98 11.97
N ILE A 639 -41.49 2.84 10.81
CA ILE A 639 -40.78 1.61 10.48
C ILE A 639 -39.69 1.29 11.53
N MET A 640 -38.93 2.28 11.98
CA MET A 640 -37.90 2.08 12.99
C MET A 640 -38.49 1.70 14.34
N LEU A 641 -39.56 2.30 14.76
CA LEU A 641 -40.27 1.93 16.00
C LEU A 641 -40.80 0.49 15.94
N ASP A 642 -41.47 0.13 14.88
CA ASP A 642 -41.98 -1.24 14.68
C ASP A 642 -40.84 -2.29 14.63
N SER A 643 -39.67 -1.89 14.16
CA SER A 643 -38.46 -2.74 14.11
C SER A 643 -37.76 -2.86 15.47
N LYS A 644 -37.99 -1.90 16.39
CA LYS A 644 -37.42 -1.85 17.76
C LYS A 644 -38.26 -2.57 18.81
N ILE A 645 -39.54 -2.81 18.55
CA ILE A 645 -40.52 -3.25 19.55
C ILE A 645 -40.56 -4.79 19.74
N ARG A 646 -39.66 -5.50 19.18
CA ARG A 646 -39.58 -6.97 19.44
C ARG A 646 -38.11 -7.37 19.70
#